data_d06102d2ac2226173e77a1f2f62fd123
#
_entry.id   d06102d2ac2226173e77a1f2f62fd123
#
_cell.length_a   1.000
_cell.length_b   1.000
_cell.length_c   1.000
_cell.angle_alpha   90.00
_cell.angle_beta   90.00
_cell.angle_gamma   90.00
#
_symmetry.space_group_name_H-M   'P 1'
#
loop_
_entity.id
_entity.type
_entity.pdbx_description
1 polymer ?
#
loop_
_entity_poly.entity_id
_entity_poly.type
_entity_poly.pdbx_seq_one_letter_code
_entity_poly.pdbx_strand_id
1 'polypeptide(L)'
;MNTIELLADDLHFRQKQMFSKDGTVDKRNKAHAISDICPTYLIELTYGHVLTAIERQSSLSAIVKSIGSSIMRKEKLADDPVTACHIGWFVLISYFETNILSYKGEHRKNNKGKRDKHPTYYIQVRNIDAIKELMLLVSDAKVDLFPLKQAPTPWEHNKFLHRETGVKLIKNAHEEAIKKVKTNDTTYLIDTLNKLGATPWDINPFVFDVFKKSRNLAKTPFKFSKEIDKEKKASLLVELNAIEALAERNINNAFYHLYNVDFRGRIYPNTAFLHEQSSDNAKGLLLLHNPVALGENGYYWLSVHTANMWGNDKVSLDDRMQWVQDNFDAICGYVADPINNNDWMDADKPLCFLACCKELVDIAVWSEVHPTEDFPSCLPIYVDGSNNGVQHLVAMSKDEEIAPLVNLVPRELPGDVYMFIAEHTISAIGELLNKSKEADQERFDGFFKDWQEQLKAVRATTERTERSRITWQEFGKFKNHNYQYIQDSMPIYWSKIDSKKVWRKTLKRNVMTLAYGGTARGMGQQIIDDTRGLSEYHRDMHDSWGYKLGAMVHELCYKKLPGPAKMLGMFEKLAAQENDKDVPIAYDQIVTGFPFVHSYREPEKKRVKLFYGEDMLRINIQIWKEATLKKTKQATGASPNIVHSLDAVHLTMVVHDADYEVTVVHDSFGCHAGNMGHMFEHVRHKFVELYDMDPLNHIMSQMDASHLIPTKGNLDVSEVIKSDYAFA
;
A
#
# COMPACT_ATOMS: atom_id res chain seq x y z
N MET A 1 30.51 22.57 -4.53
CA MET A 1 29.98 21.70 -5.61
C MET A 1 28.75 21.05 -5.05
N ASN A 2 27.59 21.25 -5.64
CA ASN A 2 26.36 20.62 -5.17
C ASN A 2 26.32 19.13 -5.58
N THR A 3 25.39 18.36 -5.02
CA THR A 3 25.33 16.90 -5.25
C THR A 3 25.08 16.56 -6.72
N ILE A 4 24.32 17.36 -7.49
CA ILE A 4 24.11 17.14 -8.93
C ILE A 4 25.41 17.37 -9.71
N GLU A 5 26.12 18.43 -9.40
CA GLU A 5 27.44 18.73 -10.04
C GLU A 5 28.43 17.59 -9.78
N LEU A 6 28.53 17.12 -8.54
CA LEU A 6 29.39 16.00 -8.17
C LEU A 6 29.04 14.72 -8.96
N LEU A 7 27.77 14.38 -9.07
CA LEU A 7 27.30 13.22 -9.84
C LEU A 7 27.54 13.41 -11.35
N ALA A 8 27.27 14.62 -11.86
CA ALA A 8 27.45 14.92 -13.26
C ALA A 8 28.93 14.90 -13.68
N ASP A 9 29.85 15.40 -12.83
CA ASP A 9 31.30 15.36 -13.08
C ASP A 9 31.81 13.92 -13.12
N ASP A 10 31.40 13.05 -12.19
CA ASP A 10 31.77 11.63 -12.23
C ASP A 10 31.18 10.94 -13.47
N LEU A 11 29.92 11.22 -13.81
CA LEU A 11 29.31 10.66 -15.02
C LEU A 11 29.99 11.13 -16.30
N HIS A 12 30.38 12.42 -16.38
CA HIS A 12 31.13 12.96 -17.50
C HIS A 12 32.50 12.31 -17.65
N PHE A 13 33.20 12.12 -16.53
CA PHE A 13 34.48 11.40 -16.53
C PHE A 13 34.32 9.98 -17.09
N ARG A 14 33.25 9.29 -16.73
CA ARG A 14 32.95 7.95 -17.24
C ARG A 14 32.55 7.94 -18.70
N GLN A 15 31.78 8.92 -19.16
CA GLN A 15 31.48 9.08 -20.59
C GLN A 15 32.76 9.22 -21.42
N LYS A 16 33.75 10.01 -20.95
CA LYS A 16 35.05 10.12 -21.60
C LYS A 16 35.83 8.81 -21.60
N GLN A 17 35.72 8.01 -20.54
CA GLN A 17 36.40 6.70 -20.46
C GLN A 17 35.75 5.61 -21.32
N MET A 18 34.50 5.80 -21.81
CA MET A 18 33.89 4.85 -22.74
C MET A 18 34.67 4.67 -24.04
N PHE A 19 35.41 5.70 -24.41
CA PHE A 19 36.32 5.68 -25.54
C PHE A 19 37.72 5.41 -24.99
N SER A 20 38.29 4.23 -25.22
CA SER A 20 39.66 3.94 -24.86
C SER A 20 40.62 4.90 -25.57
N LYS A 21 41.86 5.00 -25.08
CA LYS A 21 42.92 5.82 -25.72
C LYS A 21 43.10 5.57 -27.22
N ASP A 22 42.64 4.41 -27.69
CA ASP A 22 42.71 4.00 -29.10
C ASP A 22 41.39 4.23 -29.86
N GLY A 23 40.39 4.92 -29.27
CA GLY A 23 39.08 5.18 -29.91
C GLY A 23 38.14 3.94 -29.99
N THR A 24 38.53 2.80 -29.41
CA THR A 24 37.68 1.59 -29.37
C THR A 24 36.72 1.66 -28.21
N VAL A 25 35.41 1.53 -28.51
CA VAL A 25 34.36 1.49 -27.52
C VAL A 25 34.49 0.20 -26.69
N ASP A 26 34.38 0.29 -25.36
CA ASP A 26 34.29 -0.89 -24.52
C ASP A 26 33.00 -1.64 -24.84
N LYS A 27 33.09 -2.62 -25.71
CA LYS A 27 31.97 -3.46 -26.20
C LYS A 27 31.29 -4.26 -25.09
N ARG A 28 31.86 -4.32 -23.88
CA ARG A 28 31.26 -5.00 -22.71
C ARG A 28 30.08 -4.20 -22.15
N ASN A 29 30.08 -2.89 -22.34
CA ASN A 29 29.04 -2.02 -21.84
C ASN A 29 28.25 -1.37 -22.98
N LYS A 30 26.97 -1.72 -23.12
CA LYS A 30 26.10 -1.21 -24.19
C LYS A 30 25.59 0.21 -23.92
N ALA A 31 26.19 0.93 -22.99
CA ALA A 31 25.79 2.29 -22.61
C ALA A 31 26.32 3.39 -23.55
N HIS A 32 27.09 3.05 -24.59
CA HIS A 32 27.65 4.02 -25.55
C HIS A 32 26.59 4.88 -26.25
N ALA A 33 25.32 4.45 -26.26
CA ALA A 33 24.23 5.23 -26.82
C ALA A 33 23.93 6.55 -26.07
N ILE A 34 24.50 6.73 -24.87
CA ILE A 34 24.34 7.94 -24.05
C ILE A 34 25.63 8.72 -23.88
N SER A 35 26.68 8.40 -24.65
CA SER A 35 27.99 9.04 -24.54
C SER A 35 27.96 10.55 -24.75
N ASP A 36 27.09 11.03 -25.61
CA ASP A 36 26.98 12.42 -26.00
C ASP A 36 25.86 13.19 -25.28
N ILE A 37 25.13 12.52 -24.37
CA ILE A 37 24.06 13.15 -23.62
C ILE A 37 24.64 13.90 -22.41
N CYS A 38 24.15 15.11 -22.19
CA CYS A 38 24.59 15.95 -21.05
C CYS A 38 24.47 15.18 -19.71
N PRO A 39 25.55 15.05 -18.94
CA PRO A 39 25.55 14.34 -17.66
C PRO A 39 24.55 14.88 -16.65
N THR A 40 24.45 16.19 -16.49
CA THR A 40 23.51 16.85 -15.59
C THR A 40 22.07 16.46 -15.95
N TYR A 41 21.71 16.53 -17.23
CA TYR A 41 20.39 16.10 -17.71
C TYR A 41 20.10 14.62 -17.41
N LEU A 42 21.10 13.73 -17.57
CA LEU A 42 20.94 12.31 -17.23
C LEU A 42 20.69 12.10 -15.74
N ILE A 43 21.37 12.83 -14.88
CA ILE A 43 21.17 12.77 -13.43
C ILE A 43 19.77 13.29 -13.07
N GLU A 44 19.39 14.46 -13.60
CA GLU A 44 18.07 15.06 -13.39
C GLU A 44 16.92 14.14 -13.87
N LEU A 45 17.08 13.47 -15.00
CA LEU A 45 16.10 12.54 -15.53
C LEU A 45 15.94 11.27 -14.65
N THR A 46 16.97 10.88 -13.91
CA THR A 46 17.05 9.54 -13.31
C THR A 46 16.98 9.52 -11.80
N TYR A 47 17.30 10.62 -11.10
CA TYR A 47 17.32 10.61 -9.63
C TYR A 47 15.94 10.30 -9.01
N GLY A 48 14.82 10.73 -9.61
CA GLY A 48 13.48 10.38 -9.17
C GLY A 48 13.23 8.86 -9.13
N HIS A 49 13.80 8.12 -10.09
CA HIS A 49 13.75 6.65 -10.07
C HIS A 49 14.56 6.07 -8.91
N VAL A 50 15.71 6.69 -8.58
CA VAL A 50 16.56 6.30 -7.43
C VAL A 50 15.79 6.51 -6.13
N LEU A 51 15.15 7.67 -5.95
CA LEU A 51 14.36 7.99 -4.75
C LEU A 51 13.18 7.04 -4.57
N THR A 52 12.40 6.81 -5.63
CA THR A 52 11.28 5.85 -5.60
C THR A 52 11.76 4.42 -5.31
N ALA A 53 12.93 4.06 -5.80
CA ALA A 53 13.50 2.73 -5.55
C ALA A 53 13.97 2.56 -4.10
N ILE A 54 14.47 3.60 -3.47
CA ILE A 54 14.82 3.61 -2.04
C ILE A 54 13.57 3.45 -1.20
N GLU A 55 12.53 4.24 -1.46
CA GLU A 55 11.24 4.17 -0.77
C GLU A 55 10.64 2.74 -0.82
N ARG A 56 10.59 2.18 -2.03
CA ARG A 56 9.98 0.86 -2.28
C ARG A 56 10.89 -0.32 -1.99
N GLN A 57 12.10 -0.09 -1.51
CA GLN A 57 13.12 -1.13 -1.32
C GLN A 57 13.27 -2.03 -2.56
N SER A 58 13.31 -1.42 -3.73
CA SER A 58 13.35 -2.12 -5.00
C SER A 58 14.68 -2.85 -5.21
N SER A 59 14.66 -3.98 -5.93
CA SER A 59 15.88 -4.69 -6.28
C SER A 59 16.74 -3.88 -7.26
N LEU A 60 18.06 -4.05 -7.20
CA LEU A 60 19.00 -3.39 -8.10
C LEU A 60 18.66 -3.63 -9.58
N SER A 61 18.20 -4.83 -9.93
CA SER A 61 17.76 -5.14 -11.29
C SER A 61 16.54 -4.33 -11.75
N ALA A 62 15.62 -4.03 -10.82
CA ALA A 62 14.47 -3.18 -11.13
C ALA A 62 14.89 -1.72 -11.34
N ILE A 63 15.81 -1.23 -10.51
CA ILE A 63 16.28 0.17 -10.56
C ILE A 63 17.04 0.44 -11.86
N VAL A 64 18.05 -0.37 -12.17
CA VAL A 64 18.85 -0.19 -13.39
C VAL A 64 18.01 -0.27 -14.65
N LYS A 65 17.02 -1.19 -14.67
CA LYS A 65 16.09 -1.30 -15.78
C LYS A 65 15.18 -0.06 -15.89
N SER A 66 14.67 0.43 -14.76
CA SER A 66 13.79 1.62 -14.71
C SER A 66 14.49 2.87 -15.21
N ILE A 67 15.71 3.14 -14.70
CA ILE A 67 16.55 4.27 -15.13
C ILE A 67 16.83 4.18 -16.62
N GLY A 68 17.37 3.07 -17.08
CA GLY A 68 17.74 2.91 -18.49
C GLY A 68 16.53 2.98 -19.44
N SER A 69 15.40 2.37 -19.07
CA SER A 69 14.17 2.46 -19.89
C SER A 69 13.61 3.89 -19.95
N SER A 70 13.76 4.67 -18.88
CA SER A 70 13.38 6.09 -18.89
C SER A 70 14.23 6.90 -19.86
N ILE A 71 15.55 6.74 -19.80
CA ILE A 71 16.50 7.39 -20.70
C ILE A 71 16.21 6.99 -22.16
N MET A 72 16.12 5.69 -22.43
CA MET A 72 15.87 5.18 -23.77
C MET A 72 14.58 5.73 -24.38
N ARG A 73 13.54 5.88 -23.58
CA ARG A 73 12.25 6.44 -24.02
C ARG A 73 12.37 7.92 -24.37
N LYS A 74 12.99 8.70 -23.49
CA LYS A 74 13.18 10.15 -23.70
C LYS A 74 14.08 10.42 -24.92
N GLU A 75 15.12 9.63 -25.10
CA GLU A 75 16.06 9.72 -26.20
C GLU A 75 15.61 8.94 -27.48
N LYS A 76 14.40 8.40 -27.47
CA LYS A 76 13.81 7.65 -28.61
C LYS A 76 14.69 6.48 -29.10
N LEU A 77 15.44 5.86 -28.19
CA LEU A 77 16.25 4.69 -28.48
C LEU A 77 15.39 3.41 -28.56
N ALA A 78 15.88 2.39 -29.27
CA ALA A 78 15.19 1.12 -29.40
C ALA A 78 14.98 0.44 -28.03
N ASP A 79 13.77 -0.04 -27.76
CA ASP A 79 13.39 -0.66 -26.47
C ASP A 79 13.99 -2.08 -26.36
N ASP A 80 15.22 -2.16 -25.82
CA ASP A 80 15.90 -3.41 -25.48
C ASP A 80 16.17 -3.46 -23.96
N PRO A 81 15.55 -4.39 -23.23
CA PRO A 81 15.71 -4.49 -21.77
C PRO A 81 17.14 -4.73 -21.29
N VAL A 82 17.99 -5.33 -22.10
CA VAL A 82 19.41 -5.58 -21.75
C VAL A 82 20.19 -4.28 -21.87
N THR A 83 20.00 -3.56 -22.97
CA THR A 83 20.61 -2.22 -23.19
C THR A 83 20.13 -1.24 -22.12
N ALA A 84 18.85 -1.23 -21.76
CA ALA A 84 18.33 -0.44 -20.65
C ALA A 84 19.08 -0.73 -19.35
N CYS A 85 19.34 -2.00 -19.01
CA CYS A 85 20.10 -2.33 -17.81
C CYS A 85 21.55 -1.82 -17.86
N HIS A 86 22.21 -1.85 -19.00
CA HIS A 86 23.57 -1.31 -19.14
C HIS A 86 23.60 0.21 -19.00
N ILE A 87 22.64 0.90 -19.63
CA ILE A 87 22.51 2.37 -19.51
C ILE A 87 22.22 2.77 -18.06
N GLY A 88 21.20 2.15 -17.44
CA GLY A 88 20.84 2.47 -16.06
C GLY A 88 21.96 2.15 -15.06
N TRP A 89 22.69 1.07 -15.27
CA TRP A 89 23.86 0.73 -14.47
C TRP A 89 24.97 1.77 -14.60
N PHE A 90 25.24 2.19 -15.82
CA PHE A 90 26.27 3.19 -16.10
C PHE A 90 26.02 4.51 -15.34
N VAL A 91 24.78 4.99 -15.35
CA VAL A 91 24.40 6.18 -14.57
C VAL A 91 24.44 5.91 -13.07
N LEU A 92 23.95 4.76 -12.62
CA LEU A 92 23.88 4.43 -11.18
C LEU A 92 25.25 4.28 -10.52
N ILE A 93 26.29 3.89 -11.28
CA ILE A 93 27.67 3.80 -10.78
C ILE A 93 28.13 5.15 -10.19
N SER A 94 27.75 6.30 -10.78
CA SER A 94 28.11 7.60 -10.26
C SER A 94 27.64 7.82 -8.82
N TYR A 95 26.46 7.28 -8.44
CA TYR A 95 25.97 7.32 -7.07
C TYR A 95 26.80 6.44 -6.10
N PHE A 96 27.46 5.39 -6.60
CA PHE A 96 28.31 4.54 -5.78
C PHE A 96 29.69 5.16 -5.59
N GLU A 97 30.28 5.70 -6.65
CA GLU A 97 31.59 6.35 -6.61
C GLU A 97 31.59 7.61 -5.76
N THR A 98 30.51 8.37 -5.79
CA THR A 98 30.33 9.55 -4.93
C THR A 98 29.91 9.19 -3.50
N ASN A 99 29.85 7.89 -3.15
CA ASN A 99 29.46 7.38 -1.83
C ASN A 99 28.07 7.85 -1.36
N ILE A 100 27.16 8.17 -2.29
CA ILE A 100 25.77 8.50 -1.97
C ILE A 100 24.98 7.20 -1.71
N LEU A 101 25.23 6.18 -2.51
CA LEU A 101 24.63 4.86 -2.43
C LEU A 101 25.67 3.75 -2.33
N SER A 102 25.22 2.57 -1.94
CA SER A 102 25.90 1.30 -2.10
C SER A 102 24.90 0.21 -2.40
N TYR A 103 25.35 -1.02 -2.62
CA TYR A 103 24.44 -2.17 -2.78
C TYR A 103 24.88 -3.36 -1.93
N LYS A 104 23.89 -4.20 -1.56
CA LYS A 104 24.09 -5.41 -0.77
C LYS A 104 23.37 -6.58 -1.41
N GLY A 105 24.01 -7.73 -1.50
CA GLY A 105 23.42 -8.96 -1.99
C GLY A 105 22.77 -9.78 -0.88
N GLU A 106 21.54 -10.24 -1.11
CA GLU A 106 20.79 -11.09 -0.18
C GLU A 106 20.36 -12.38 -0.85
N HIS A 107 20.62 -13.52 -0.18
CA HIS A 107 20.15 -14.81 -0.62
C HIS A 107 18.76 -15.10 -0.06
N ARG A 108 17.73 -14.95 -0.88
CA ARG A 108 16.36 -15.30 -0.52
C ARG A 108 16.21 -16.80 -0.34
N LYS A 109 15.40 -17.21 0.62
CA LYS A 109 14.95 -18.60 0.75
C LYS A 109 13.70 -18.79 -0.11
N ASN A 110 13.66 -19.84 -0.92
CA ASN A 110 12.46 -20.23 -1.64
C ASN A 110 11.41 -20.84 -0.67
N ASN A 111 10.20 -21.12 -1.18
CA ASN A 111 9.11 -21.73 -0.39
C ASN A 111 9.46 -23.11 0.23
N LYS A 112 10.56 -23.75 -0.20
CA LYS A 112 11.09 -25.01 0.35
C LYS A 112 12.26 -24.78 1.33
N GLY A 113 12.50 -23.53 1.75
CA GLY A 113 13.58 -23.16 2.68
C GLY A 113 14.99 -23.19 2.08
N LYS A 114 15.16 -23.55 0.80
CA LYS A 114 16.47 -23.50 0.12
C LYS A 114 16.81 -22.06 -0.25
N ARG A 115 18.06 -21.66 0.06
CA ARG A 115 18.60 -20.36 -0.39
C ARG A 115 18.77 -20.36 -1.90
N ASP A 116 18.45 -19.23 -2.52
CA ASP A 116 18.73 -19.03 -3.94
C ASP A 116 20.25 -19.11 -4.18
N LYS A 117 20.65 -19.73 -5.30
CA LYS A 117 22.07 -19.86 -5.67
C LYS A 117 22.75 -18.52 -5.90
N HIS A 118 21.98 -17.50 -6.27
CA HIS A 118 22.46 -16.16 -6.56
C HIS A 118 21.74 -15.13 -5.69
N PRO A 119 22.46 -14.15 -5.12
CA PRO A 119 21.85 -13.09 -4.34
C PRO A 119 20.98 -12.18 -5.21
N THR A 120 19.92 -11.65 -4.62
CA THR A 120 19.24 -10.46 -5.12
C THR A 120 19.91 -9.25 -4.50
N TYR A 121 20.25 -8.27 -5.30
CA TYR A 121 20.93 -7.06 -4.81
C TYR A 121 19.92 -5.94 -4.56
N TYR A 122 20.16 -5.16 -3.50
CA TYR A 122 19.40 -4.00 -3.08
C TYR A 122 20.33 -2.82 -2.88
N ILE A 123 19.85 -1.61 -3.18
CA ILE A 123 20.62 -0.41 -2.87
C ILE A 123 20.49 -0.05 -1.38
N GLN A 124 21.51 0.61 -0.87
CA GLN A 124 21.57 1.14 0.48
C GLN A 124 22.01 2.60 0.42
N VAL A 125 21.33 3.46 1.17
CA VAL A 125 21.71 4.86 1.32
C VAL A 125 22.96 4.96 2.20
N ARG A 126 23.96 5.69 1.75
CA ARG A 126 25.19 5.99 2.48
C ARG A 126 25.22 7.42 2.97
N ASN A 127 24.76 8.36 2.15
CA ASN A 127 24.74 9.78 2.47
C ASN A 127 23.29 10.30 2.34
N ILE A 128 22.61 10.46 3.49
CA ILE A 128 21.21 10.93 3.55
C ILE A 128 21.13 12.43 3.19
N ASP A 129 22.13 13.23 3.56
CA ASP A 129 22.13 14.66 3.29
C ASP A 129 22.26 14.93 1.80
N ALA A 130 23.09 14.17 1.09
CA ALA A 130 23.16 14.25 -0.37
C ALA A 130 21.82 13.85 -1.04
N ILE A 131 21.09 12.87 -0.50
CA ILE A 131 19.75 12.53 -0.98
C ILE A 131 18.78 13.69 -0.75
N LYS A 132 18.81 14.34 0.43
CA LYS A 132 18.01 15.52 0.73
C LYS A 132 18.34 16.68 -0.22
N GLU A 133 19.61 16.95 -0.46
CA GLU A 133 20.06 17.97 -1.40
C GLU A 133 19.58 17.71 -2.83
N LEU A 134 19.66 16.46 -3.31
CA LEU A 134 19.10 16.07 -4.61
C LEU A 134 17.60 16.37 -4.71
N MET A 135 16.84 16.18 -3.63
CA MET A 135 15.41 16.49 -3.59
C MET A 135 15.13 17.99 -3.69
N LEU A 136 15.98 18.83 -3.08
CA LEU A 136 15.83 20.29 -3.08
C LEU A 136 16.26 20.92 -4.42
N LEU A 137 17.33 20.41 -5.03
CA LEU A 137 17.92 20.97 -6.24
C LEU A 137 17.12 20.76 -7.51
N VAL A 138 16.16 19.85 -7.49
CA VAL A 138 15.36 19.54 -8.67
C VAL A 138 14.17 20.47 -8.79
N SER A 139 14.46 21.69 -9.08
CA SER A 139 13.42 22.71 -9.24
C SER A 139 12.71 22.67 -10.59
N ASP A 140 13.37 22.28 -11.68
CA ASP A 140 12.90 22.54 -13.04
C ASP A 140 12.93 21.34 -14.00
N ALA A 141 13.48 20.19 -13.58
CA ALA A 141 13.41 19.00 -14.40
C ALA A 141 11.95 18.51 -14.48
N LYS A 142 11.45 18.25 -15.68
CA LYS A 142 10.17 17.57 -15.94
C LYS A 142 10.24 16.13 -15.44
N VAL A 143 10.25 15.94 -14.12
CA VAL A 143 10.24 14.62 -13.51
C VAL A 143 8.79 14.27 -13.24
N ASP A 144 8.27 13.36 -14.00
CA ASP A 144 6.88 12.89 -13.96
C ASP A 144 6.44 12.31 -12.58
N LEU A 145 7.34 12.35 -11.57
CA LEU A 145 7.14 11.76 -10.25
C LEU A 145 6.96 12.80 -9.13
N PHE A 146 6.94 14.09 -9.45
CA PHE A 146 6.75 15.15 -8.45
C PHE A 146 5.45 15.92 -8.67
N PRO A 147 4.99 16.65 -7.63
CA PRO A 147 3.86 17.56 -7.79
C PRO A 147 4.07 18.55 -8.92
N LEU A 148 3.05 18.76 -9.74
CA LEU A 148 3.10 19.66 -10.88
C LEU A 148 2.76 21.08 -10.44
N LYS A 149 3.48 22.09 -10.95
CA LYS A 149 3.21 23.51 -10.65
C LYS A 149 1.97 24.07 -11.36
N GLN A 150 1.45 23.35 -12.34
CA GLN A 150 0.26 23.69 -13.10
C GLN A 150 -0.58 22.44 -13.29
N ALA A 151 -1.89 22.62 -13.51
CA ALA A 151 -2.77 21.53 -13.84
C ALA A 151 -2.22 20.75 -15.05
N PRO A 152 -2.17 19.41 -14.99
CA PRO A 152 -1.74 18.62 -16.13
C PRO A 152 -2.66 18.88 -17.32
N THR A 153 -2.12 18.82 -18.53
CA THR A 153 -2.97 18.75 -19.71
C THR A 153 -3.90 17.55 -19.58
N PRO A 154 -5.17 17.66 -19.99
CA PRO A 154 -6.10 16.55 -19.88
C PRO A 154 -5.63 15.32 -20.66
N TRP A 155 -5.91 14.13 -20.11
CA TRP A 155 -5.84 12.89 -20.86
C TRP A 155 -6.75 12.96 -22.09
N GLU A 156 -6.23 12.54 -23.22
CA GLU A 156 -7.02 12.44 -24.47
C GLU A 156 -7.69 11.06 -24.55
N HIS A 157 -8.94 11.02 -25.01
CA HIS A 157 -9.66 9.76 -25.25
C HIS A 157 -8.90 8.87 -26.25
N ASN A 158 -8.97 7.57 -26.05
CA ASN A 158 -8.32 6.55 -26.90
C ASN A 158 -6.79 6.67 -26.99
N LYS A 159 -6.15 7.38 -26.05
CA LYS A 159 -4.69 7.48 -25.95
C LYS A 159 -4.16 6.69 -24.75
N PHE A 160 -3.11 5.94 -25.00
CA PHE A 160 -2.43 5.15 -23.96
C PHE A 160 -1.30 5.91 -23.27
N LEU A 161 -0.74 6.92 -23.93
CA LEU A 161 0.33 7.77 -23.40
C LEU A 161 -0.17 9.19 -23.22
N HIS A 162 0.11 9.77 -22.08
CA HIS A 162 -0.14 11.19 -21.82
C HIS A 162 0.71 12.05 -22.75
N ARG A 163 0.08 13.05 -23.36
CA ARG A 163 0.68 13.82 -24.47
C ARG A 163 1.99 14.52 -24.09
N GLU A 164 2.05 15.15 -22.93
CA GLU A 164 3.20 15.94 -22.52
C GLU A 164 4.24 15.13 -21.74
N THR A 165 3.78 14.29 -20.82
CA THR A 165 4.67 13.58 -19.91
C THR A 165 5.11 12.21 -20.41
N GLY A 166 4.37 11.62 -21.38
CA GLY A 166 4.60 10.27 -21.84
C GLY A 166 4.27 9.19 -20.79
N VAL A 167 3.60 9.57 -19.69
CA VAL A 167 3.12 8.64 -18.67
C VAL A 167 2.10 7.68 -19.30
N LYS A 168 2.15 6.42 -18.90
CA LYS A 168 1.20 5.40 -19.37
C LYS A 168 -0.11 5.51 -18.61
N LEU A 169 -1.23 5.46 -19.33
CA LEU A 169 -2.57 5.41 -18.74
C LEU A 169 -2.70 4.21 -17.78
N ILE A 170 -2.24 3.04 -18.20
CA ILE A 170 -2.26 1.81 -17.39
C ILE A 170 -0.84 1.42 -16.99
N LYS A 171 -0.58 1.35 -15.68
CA LYS A 171 0.69 0.84 -15.13
C LYS A 171 0.83 -0.65 -15.46
N ASN A 172 1.96 -1.04 -16.07
CA ASN A 172 2.27 -2.45 -16.42
C ASN A 172 1.19 -3.15 -17.25
N ALA A 173 0.57 -2.42 -18.21
CA ALA A 173 -0.49 -2.93 -19.05
C ALA A 173 -0.06 -4.13 -19.90
N HIS A 174 -0.98 -5.09 -20.06
CA HIS A 174 -0.89 -6.13 -21.07
C HIS A 174 -1.19 -5.58 -22.47
N GLU A 175 -0.60 -6.17 -23.51
CA GLU A 175 -0.79 -5.68 -24.91
C GLU A 175 -2.27 -5.65 -25.33
N GLU A 176 -3.06 -6.61 -24.89
CA GLU A 176 -4.49 -6.66 -25.14
C GLU A 176 -5.23 -5.48 -24.53
N ALA A 177 -4.93 -5.14 -23.27
CA ALA A 177 -5.50 -3.95 -22.62
C ALA A 177 -5.13 -2.66 -23.37
N ILE A 178 -3.88 -2.54 -23.85
CA ILE A 178 -3.44 -1.39 -24.66
C ILE A 178 -4.23 -1.28 -25.97
N LYS A 179 -4.52 -2.40 -26.61
CA LYS A 179 -5.34 -2.42 -27.85
C LYS A 179 -6.78 -2.00 -27.55
N LYS A 180 -7.38 -2.57 -26.50
CA LYS A 180 -8.77 -2.28 -26.11
C LYS A 180 -8.97 -0.82 -25.65
N VAL A 181 -8.02 -0.19 -24.97
CA VAL A 181 -8.10 1.25 -24.61
C VAL A 181 -8.27 2.13 -25.85
N LYS A 182 -7.75 1.72 -27.01
CA LYS A 182 -7.88 2.50 -28.24
C LYS A 182 -9.24 2.34 -28.93
N THR A 183 -9.99 1.32 -28.59
CA THR A 183 -11.26 0.94 -29.23
C THR A 183 -12.47 1.03 -28.32
N ASN A 184 -12.29 0.83 -27.02
CA ASN A 184 -13.38 0.91 -26.05
C ASN A 184 -13.72 2.37 -25.73
N ASP A 185 -14.97 2.60 -25.38
CA ASP A 185 -15.39 3.85 -24.79
C ASP A 185 -14.96 3.90 -23.31
N THR A 186 -13.85 4.59 -23.05
CA THR A 186 -13.31 4.83 -21.70
C THR A 186 -13.50 6.27 -21.27
N THR A 187 -14.40 7.01 -21.91
CA THR A 187 -14.67 8.43 -21.64
C THR A 187 -14.91 8.69 -20.15
N TYR A 188 -15.77 7.90 -19.54
CA TYR A 188 -16.12 8.02 -18.13
C TYR A 188 -14.91 7.98 -17.19
N LEU A 189 -13.97 7.05 -17.43
CA LEU A 189 -12.72 6.95 -16.67
C LEU A 189 -11.79 8.13 -16.97
N ILE A 190 -11.65 8.52 -18.25
CA ILE A 190 -10.76 9.60 -18.66
C ILE A 190 -11.21 10.93 -18.04
N ASP A 191 -12.49 11.23 -18.06
CA ASP A 191 -13.06 12.43 -17.45
C ASP A 191 -12.84 12.44 -15.92
N THR A 192 -12.96 11.29 -15.27
CA THR A 192 -12.62 11.12 -13.85
C THR A 192 -11.16 11.45 -13.58
N LEU A 193 -10.21 10.93 -14.38
CA LEU A 193 -8.78 11.21 -14.21
C LEU A 193 -8.48 12.70 -14.43
N ASN A 194 -9.12 13.32 -15.41
CA ASN A 194 -8.97 14.73 -15.72
C ASN A 194 -9.51 15.62 -14.58
N LYS A 195 -10.65 15.24 -14.00
CA LYS A 195 -11.23 15.92 -12.85
C LYS A 195 -10.32 15.89 -11.63
N LEU A 196 -9.81 14.71 -11.26
CA LEU A 196 -8.83 14.58 -10.18
C LEU A 196 -7.54 15.36 -10.48
N GLY A 197 -7.07 15.32 -11.73
CA GLY A 197 -5.87 16.05 -12.16
C GLY A 197 -6.02 17.57 -12.12
N ALA A 198 -7.23 18.08 -12.26
CA ALA A 198 -7.53 19.51 -12.19
C ALA A 198 -7.65 20.03 -10.76
N THR A 199 -7.75 19.17 -9.73
CA THR A 199 -7.85 19.55 -8.32
C THR A 199 -6.53 20.14 -7.82
N PRO A 200 -6.51 21.43 -7.41
CA PRO A 200 -5.32 22.08 -6.87
C PRO A 200 -5.15 21.76 -5.37
N TRP A 201 -3.89 21.62 -4.97
CA TRP A 201 -3.50 21.30 -3.60
C TRP A 201 -2.60 22.39 -3.01
N ASP A 202 -2.67 22.56 -1.69
CA ASP A 202 -1.77 23.41 -0.90
C ASP A 202 -1.12 22.63 0.23
N ILE A 203 -0.09 23.23 0.84
CA ILE A 203 0.56 22.72 2.05
C ILE A 203 0.00 23.43 3.27
N ASN A 204 -0.42 22.69 4.29
CA ASN A 204 -0.80 23.20 5.59
C ASN A 204 0.44 23.77 6.31
N PRO A 205 0.56 25.10 6.47
CA PRO A 205 1.78 25.71 7.00
C PRO A 205 1.99 25.40 8.49
N PHE A 206 0.90 25.28 9.27
CA PHE A 206 0.97 24.95 10.69
C PHE A 206 1.48 23.52 10.90
N VAL A 207 0.87 22.54 10.23
CA VAL A 207 1.28 21.13 10.36
C VAL A 207 2.70 20.94 9.83
N PHE A 208 3.09 21.64 8.77
CA PHE A 208 4.43 21.58 8.23
C PHE A 208 5.50 22.13 9.18
N ASP A 209 5.20 23.22 9.89
CA ASP A 209 6.10 23.75 10.92
C ASP A 209 6.30 22.75 12.07
N VAL A 210 5.19 22.15 12.54
CA VAL A 210 5.23 21.09 13.58
C VAL A 210 5.94 19.84 13.09
N PHE A 211 5.72 19.44 11.84
CA PHE A 211 6.42 18.32 11.20
C PHE A 211 7.95 18.52 11.28
N LYS A 212 8.46 19.69 10.90
CA LYS A 212 9.90 20.02 10.97
C LYS A 212 10.42 19.99 12.41
N LYS A 213 9.73 20.62 13.34
CA LYS A 213 10.11 20.74 14.75
C LYS A 213 10.11 19.38 15.47
N SER A 214 9.18 18.49 15.13
CA SER A 214 9.02 17.19 15.79
C SER A 214 10.02 16.11 15.32
N ARG A 215 10.82 16.36 14.29
CA ARG A 215 11.76 15.36 13.73
C ARG A 215 12.84 14.88 14.72
N ASN A 216 13.25 15.73 15.64
CA ASN A 216 14.35 15.46 16.57
C ASN A 216 13.87 15.27 18.02
N LEU A 217 12.56 15.18 18.24
CA LEU A 217 12.02 14.97 19.58
C LEU A 217 12.20 13.52 20.05
N ALA A 218 12.22 13.32 21.37
CA ALA A 218 12.25 11.99 21.97
C ALA A 218 10.93 11.23 21.73
N LYS A 219 9.77 11.91 21.86
CA LYS A 219 8.47 11.46 21.37
C LYS A 219 8.21 12.17 20.07
N THR A 220 7.90 11.44 19.00
CA THR A 220 7.72 11.93 17.65
C THR A 220 6.49 11.27 17.01
N PRO A 221 5.72 11.97 16.16
CA PRO A 221 4.59 11.40 15.45
C PRO A 221 5.02 10.35 14.42
N PHE A 222 6.29 10.35 14.05
CA PHE A 222 6.84 9.39 13.08
C PHE A 222 7.04 8.04 13.76
N LYS A 223 6.42 6.99 13.24
CA LYS A 223 6.43 5.64 13.85
C LYS A 223 7.82 4.97 13.74
N PHE A 224 8.79 5.52 14.44
CA PHE A 224 10.08 4.86 14.68
C PHE A 224 9.90 3.84 15.80
N SER A 225 9.51 2.59 15.52
CA SER A 225 9.55 1.57 16.58
C SER A 225 11.01 1.27 16.96
N LYS A 226 11.26 1.01 18.25
CA LYS A 226 12.61 0.66 18.76
C LYS A 226 13.19 -0.61 18.11
N GLU A 227 12.36 -1.40 17.45
CA GLU A 227 12.68 -2.69 16.80
C GLU A 227 12.80 -2.61 15.27
N ILE A 228 12.73 -1.41 14.68
CA ILE A 228 12.86 -1.28 13.22
C ILE A 228 14.30 -1.60 12.81
N ASP A 229 14.44 -2.53 11.88
CA ASP A 229 15.66 -2.82 11.14
C ASP A 229 16.30 -1.52 10.62
N LYS A 230 17.63 -1.41 10.72
CA LYS A 230 18.38 -0.23 10.28
C LYS A 230 18.04 0.20 8.83
N GLU A 231 17.77 -0.78 7.96
CA GLU A 231 17.40 -0.53 6.57
C GLU A 231 16.00 0.11 6.44
N LYS A 232 15.04 -0.34 7.22
CA LYS A 232 13.69 0.27 7.28
C LYS A 232 13.73 1.67 7.86
N LYS A 233 14.57 1.90 8.88
CA LYS A 233 14.77 3.23 9.46
C LYS A 233 15.37 4.20 8.44
N ALA A 234 16.36 3.76 7.66
CA ALA A 234 16.94 4.57 6.60
C ALA A 234 15.90 4.91 5.50
N SER A 235 15.07 3.93 5.10
CA SER A 235 13.99 4.15 4.12
C SER A 235 12.98 5.18 4.60
N LEU A 236 12.55 5.10 5.88
CA LEU A 236 11.63 6.06 6.47
C LEU A 236 12.24 7.47 6.56
N LEU A 237 13.53 7.59 6.89
CA LEU A 237 14.21 8.89 6.90
C LEU A 237 14.28 9.52 5.51
N VAL A 238 14.49 8.71 4.47
CA VAL A 238 14.43 9.18 3.07
C VAL A 238 13.02 9.65 2.72
N GLU A 239 11.98 8.91 3.08
CA GLU A 239 10.59 9.32 2.89
C GLU A 239 10.31 10.68 3.58
N LEU A 240 10.65 10.82 4.86
CA LEU A 240 10.44 12.07 5.60
C LEU A 240 11.21 13.25 4.99
N ASN A 241 12.45 13.04 4.55
CA ASN A 241 13.23 14.08 3.88
C ASN A 241 12.62 14.47 2.53
N ALA A 242 12.07 13.51 1.78
CA ALA A 242 11.40 13.77 0.53
C ALA A 242 10.12 14.60 0.73
N ILE A 243 9.29 14.21 1.71
CA ILE A 243 8.06 14.94 2.06
C ILE A 243 8.41 16.37 2.47
N GLU A 244 9.41 16.55 3.36
CA GLU A 244 9.86 17.88 3.81
C GLU A 244 10.30 18.76 2.64
N ALA A 245 11.16 18.25 1.77
CA ALA A 245 11.67 18.99 0.62
C ALA A 245 10.57 19.37 -0.38
N LEU A 246 9.64 18.45 -0.66
CA LEU A 246 8.52 18.72 -1.57
C LEU A 246 7.51 19.69 -0.96
N ALA A 247 7.24 19.60 0.35
CA ALA A 247 6.37 20.53 1.04
C ALA A 247 6.97 21.94 1.08
N GLU A 248 8.27 22.06 1.39
CA GLU A 248 8.99 23.34 1.42
C GLU A 248 8.97 24.05 0.05
N ARG A 249 9.07 23.27 -1.03
CA ARG A 249 8.99 23.79 -2.40
C ARG A 249 7.61 24.33 -2.77
N ASN A 250 6.55 23.78 -2.19
CA ASN A 250 5.16 24.05 -2.59
C ASN A 250 4.35 24.85 -1.55
N ILE A 251 4.96 25.26 -0.41
CA ILE A 251 4.23 25.84 0.72
C ILE A 251 3.43 27.12 0.39
N ASN A 252 3.79 27.87 -0.64
CA ASN A 252 3.10 29.09 -1.03
C ASN A 252 2.58 29.03 -2.47
N ASN A 253 2.45 27.85 -3.03
CA ASN A 253 2.06 27.68 -4.41
C ASN A 253 1.14 26.47 -4.53
N ALA A 254 0.02 26.64 -5.20
CA ALA A 254 -0.81 25.51 -5.57
C ALA A 254 -0.04 24.51 -6.44
N PHE A 255 -0.31 23.22 -6.24
CA PHE A 255 0.28 22.14 -7.01
C PHE A 255 -0.77 21.09 -7.39
N TYR A 256 -0.43 20.24 -8.34
CA TYR A 256 -1.35 19.29 -8.93
C TYR A 256 -0.72 17.91 -9.06
N HIS A 257 -1.58 16.89 -9.26
CA HIS A 257 -1.15 15.53 -9.53
C HIS A 257 -1.65 15.04 -10.88
N LEU A 258 -0.81 14.31 -11.60
CA LEU A 258 -1.27 13.51 -12.74
C LEU A 258 -1.67 12.13 -12.23
N TYR A 259 -2.87 11.67 -12.61
CA TYR A 259 -3.37 10.35 -12.22
C TYR A 259 -3.28 9.37 -13.39
N ASN A 260 -3.08 8.10 -13.05
CA ASN A 260 -3.15 6.97 -13.96
C ASN A 260 -3.78 5.76 -13.24
N VAL A 261 -4.00 4.66 -13.95
CA VAL A 261 -4.64 3.47 -13.38
C VAL A 261 -3.71 2.27 -13.39
N ASP A 262 -4.01 1.26 -12.56
CA ASP A 262 -3.46 -0.07 -12.73
C ASP A 262 -4.35 -0.93 -13.65
N PHE A 263 -3.98 -2.19 -13.88
CA PHE A 263 -4.72 -3.10 -14.75
C PHE A 263 -6.13 -3.47 -14.21
N ARG A 264 -6.45 -3.13 -12.98
CA ARG A 264 -7.76 -3.31 -12.35
C ARG A 264 -8.67 -2.09 -12.51
N GLY A 265 -8.11 -0.98 -12.98
CA GLY A 265 -8.80 0.31 -13.05
C GLY A 265 -8.64 1.19 -11.80
N ARG A 266 -7.94 0.72 -10.75
CA ARG A 266 -7.69 1.56 -9.56
C ARG A 266 -6.82 2.76 -9.91
N ILE A 267 -7.25 3.93 -9.46
CA ILE A 267 -6.62 5.23 -9.73
C ILE A 267 -5.50 5.49 -8.75
N TYR A 268 -4.38 5.98 -9.26
CA TYR A 268 -3.20 6.35 -8.48
C TYR A 268 -2.61 7.67 -8.96
N PRO A 269 -2.19 8.57 -8.06
CA PRO A 269 -1.33 9.66 -8.46
C PRO A 269 -0.01 9.13 -8.99
N ASN A 270 0.52 9.76 -10.02
CA ASN A 270 1.85 9.44 -10.54
C ASN A 270 2.97 10.05 -9.69
N THR A 271 2.63 11.01 -8.85
CA THR A 271 3.52 11.66 -7.88
C THR A 271 4.04 10.68 -6.84
N ALA A 272 5.29 10.85 -6.41
CA ALA A 272 5.89 10.12 -5.30
C ALA A 272 5.86 10.98 -4.02
N PHE A 273 5.81 10.34 -2.87
CA PHE A 273 5.93 10.89 -1.51
C PHE A 273 4.79 11.83 -1.07
N LEU A 274 4.59 12.96 -1.73
CA LEU A 274 3.66 14.01 -1.31
C LEU A 274 2.38 13.94 -2.13
N HIS A 275 1.44 13.11 -1.70
CA HIS A 275 0.10 12.97 -2.30
C HIS A 275 -0.87 12.32 -1.31
N GLU A 276 -2.17 12.39 -1.57
CA GLU A 276 -3.27 11.96 -0.69
C GLU A 276 -3.30 10.43 -0.44
N GLN A 277 -2.69 9.62 -1.30
CA GLN A 277 -2.59 8.16 -1.10
C GLN A 277 -1.30 7.74 -0.40
N SER A 278 -0.50 8.69 0.08
CA SER A 278 0.75 8.46 0.79
C SER A 278 0.51 8.15 2.28
N SER A 279 1.59 8.15 3.07
CA SER A 279 1.50 7.95 4.53
C SER A 279 0.81 9.14 5.23
N ASP A 280 0.43 8.95 6.49
CA ASP A 280 -0.06 10.02 7.37
C ASP A 280 0.88 11.24 7.39
N ASN A 281 2.19 10.99 7.31
CA ASN A 281 3.21 12.04 7.27
C ASN A 281 3.05 13.02 6.10
N ALA A 282 2.52 12.56 4.97
CA ALA A 282 2.24 13.42 3.82
C ALA A 282 0.80 13.95 3.85
N LYS A 283 -0.18 13.08 4.18
CA LYS A 283 -1.61 13.45 4.17
C LYS A 283 -1.93 14.62 5.09
N GLY A 284 -1.37 14.63 6.30
CA GLY A 284 -1.59 15.71 7.26
C GLY A 284 -1.06 17.07 6.82
N LEU A 285 -0.19 17.10 5.79
CA LEU A 285 0.33 18.34 5.21
C LEU A 285 -0.54 18.90 4.07
N LEU A 286 -1.55 18.16 3.59
CA LEU A 286 -2.29 18.52 2.38
C LEU A 286 -3.57 19.30 2.72
N LEU A 287 -3.80 20.36 1.97
CA LEU A 287 -5.04 21.11 1.91
C LEU A 287 -5.54 21.17 0.47
N LEU A 288 -6.84 21.25 0.27
CA LEU A 288 -7.42 21.68 -1.00
C LEU A 288 -7.21 23.20 -1.14
N HIS A 289 -6.88 23.65 -2.34
CA HIS A 289 -6.53 25.07 -2.56
C HIS A 289 -7.74 26.01 -2.46
N ASN A 290 -8.87 25.59 -3.02
CA ASN A 290 -10.07 26.40 -3.07
C ASN A 290 -10.87 26.25 -1.78
N PRO A 291 -11.10 27.31 -0.99
CA PRO A 291 -11.88 27.20 0.22
C PRO A 291 -13.37 26.98 -0.10
N VAL A 292 -14.03 26.18 0.73
CA VAL A 292 -15.49 25.98 0.68
C VAL A 292 -16.08 26.26 2.04
N ALA A 293 -17.19 27.00 2.08
CA ALA A 293 -17.90 27.29 3.31
C ALA A 293 -18.32 26.01 4.04
N LEU A 294 -18.24 26.03 5.36
CA LEU A 294 -18.51 24.85 6.19
C LEU A 294 -19.97 24.36 6.07
N GLY A 295 -20.92 25.29 5.85
CA GLY A 295 -22.34 24.99 5.77
C GLY A 295 -22.90 24.42 7.09
N GLU A 296 -24.16 23.99 7.09
CA GLU A 296 -24.87 23.54 8.29
C GLU A 296 -24.24 22.29 8.94
N ASN A 297 -23.71 21.36 8.14
CA ASN A 297 -23.24 20.05 8.60
C ASN A 297 -21.72 19.88 8.61
N GLY A 298 -20.96 20.88 8.12
CA GLY A 298 -19.50 20.73 7.97
C GLY A 298 -18.78 20.58 9.30
N TYR A 299 -19.19 21.31 10.34
CA TYR A 299 -18.62 21.15 11.68
C TYR A 299 -18.86 19.74 12.27
N TYR A 300 -20.06 19.20 12.05
CA TYR A 300 -20.37 17.81 12.44
C TYR A 300 -19.43 16.81 11.79
N TRP A 301 -19.29 16.87 10.48
CA TRP A 301 -18.46 15.92 9.73
C TRP A 301 -16.97 16.08 10.01
N LEU A 302 -16.49 17.31 10.22
CA LEU A 302 -15.13 17.57 10.66
C LEU A 302 -14.87 16.94 12.04
N SER A 303 -15.82 17.07 12.97
CA SER A 303 -15.74 16.47 14.30
C SER A 303 -15.70 14.93 14.22
N VAL A 304 -16.57 14.32 13.43
CA VAL A 304 -16.56 12.87 13.17
C VAL A 304 -15.21 12.43 12.61
N HIS A 305 -14.69 13.15 11.62
CA HIS A 305 -13.38 12.84 11.02
C HIS A 305 -12.23 13.00 12.02
N THR A 306 -12.28 14.03 12.87
CA THR A 306 -11.28 14.25 13.93
C THR A 306 -11.21 13.07 14.89
N ALA A 307 -12.37 12.57 15.35
CA ALA A 307 -12.44 11.39 16.20
C ALA A 307 -11.90 10.13 15.48
N ASN A 308 -12.18 9.97 14.18
CA ASN A 308 -11.62 8.89 13.37
C ASN A 308 -10.08 8.96 13.28
N MET A 309 -9.51 10.16 13.13
CA MET A 309 -8.05 10.34 13.07
C MET A 309 -7.37 10.03 14.42
N TRP A 310 -8.06 10.30 15.52
CA TRP A 310 -7.60 9.85 16.84
C TRP A 310 -7.63 8.33 17.00
N GLY A 311 -8.60 7.65 16.39
CA GLY A 311 -8.84 6.21 16.50
C GLY A 311 -10.11 5.85 17.28
N ASN A 312 -11.02 6.83 17.50
CA ASN A 312 -12.33 6.62 18.13
C ASN A 312 -13.40 6.38 17.07
N ASP A 313 -13.22 5.34 16.25
CA ASP A 313 -14.03 5.01 15.07
C ASP A 313 -15.04 3.85 15.28
N LYS A 314 -15.25 3.40 16.55
CA LYS A 314 -16.10 2.24 16.86
C LYS A 314 -17.34 2.60 17.68
N VAL A 315 -17.62 3.86 17.81
CA VAL A 315 -18.82 4.42 18.46
C VAL A 315 -19.73 5.04 17.41
N SER A 316 -20.94 5.47 17.81
CA SER A 316 -21.86 6.15 16.88
C SER A 316 -21.25 7.44 16.30
N LEU A 317 -21.78 7.95 15.20
CA LEU A 317 -21.31 9.20 14.61
C LEU A 317 -21.49 10.38 15.59
N ASP A 318 -22.61 10.40 16.32
CA ASP A 318 -22.89 11.42 17.33
C ASP A 318 -21.95 11.33 18.54
N ASP A 319 -21.61 10.11 19.00
CA ASP A 319 -20.61 9.91 20.05
C ASP A 319 -19.21 10.36 19.60
N ARG A 320 -18.87 10.25 18.30
CA ARG A 320 -17.62 10.79 17.77
C ARG A 320 -17.59 12.32 17.84
N MET A 321 -18.69 12.96 17.47
CA MET A 321 -18.83 14.40 17.60
C MET A 321 -18.76 14.83 19.07
N GLN A 322 -19.50 14.15 19.97
CA GLN A 322 -19.48 14.42 21.40
C GLN A 322 -18.07 14.26 21.99
N TRP A 323 -17.33 13.25 21.57
CA TRP A 323 -15.94 13.06 22.00
C TRP A 323 -15.06 14.26 21.66
N VAL A 324 -15.23 14.89 20.51
CA VAL A 324 -14.50 16.13 20.16
C VAL A 324 -14.85 17.28 21.09
N GLN A 325 -16.14 17.45 21.41
CA GLN A 325 -16.59 18.47 22.35
C GLN A 325 -15.99 18.25 23.76
N ASP A 326 -16.02 17.01 24.26
CA ASP A 326 -15.48 16.64 25.57
C ASP A 326 -13.97 16.83 25.68
N ASN A 327 -13.24 16.78 24.52
CA ASN A 327 -11.79 16.93 24.47
C ASN A 327 -11.34 18.29 23.89
N PHE A 328 -12.24 19.26 23.73
CA PHE A 328 -11.94 20.49 23.03
C PHE A 328 -10.85 21.32 23.73
N ASP A 329 -10.81 21.36 25.05
CA ASP A 329 -9.75 22.05 25.81
C ASP A 329 -8.37 21.43 25.53
N ALA A 330 -8.28 20.11 25.45
CA ALA A 330 -7.05 19.41 25.08
C ALA A 330 -6.64 19.73 23.63
N ILE A 331 -7.61 19.76 22.70
CA ILE A 331 -7.41 20.14 21.30
C ILE A 331 -6.84 21.56 21.20
N CYS A 332 -7.39 22.52 21.94
CA CYS A 332 -6.85 23.89 22.03
C CYS A 332 -5.40 23.88 22.56
N GLY A 333 -5.11 23.06 23.57
CA GLY A 333 -3.78 22.91 24.13
C GLY A 333 -2.77 22.36 23.11
N TYR A 334 -3.17 21.39 22.27
CA TYR A 334 -2.32 20.82 21.21
C TYR A 334 -1.99 21.85 20.12
N VAL A 335 -2.94 22.71 19.79
CA VAL A 335 -2.73 23.77 18.79
C VAL A 335 -1.88 24.92 19.33
N ALA A 336 -2.09 25.31 20.59
CA ALA A 336 -1.34 26.40 21.22
C ALA A 336 0.15 26.07 21.39
N ASP A 337 0.49 24.86 21.80
CA ASP A 337 1.87 24.40 21.99
C ASP A 337 2.01 22.91 21.59
N PRO A 338 2.06 22.57 20.32
CA PRO A 338 2.05 21.20 19.85
C PRO A 338 3.32 20.41 20.19
N ILE A 339 4.39 21.08 20.60
CA ILE A 339 5.67 20.45 20.94
C ILE A 339 5.68 19.99 22.40
N ASN A 340 5.19 20.80 23.32
CA ASN A 340 5.15 20.47 24.74
C ASN A 340 3.87 19.70 25.10
N ASN A 341 2.71 20.07 24.51
CA ASN A 341 1.45 19.32 24.64
C ASN A 341 1.36 18.28 23.50
N ASN A 342 2.10 17.18 23.64
CA ASN A 342 2.35 16.27 22.53
C ASN A 342 1.57 14.94 22.60
N ASP A 343 0.49 14.86 23.36
CA ASP A 343 -0.34 13.64 23.43
C ASP A 343 -1.09 13.35 22.14
N TRP A 344 -1.31 14.37 21.28
CA TRP A 344 -1.81 14.18 19.94
C TRP A 344 -0.96 13.22 19.09
N MET A 345 0.32 13.02 19.45
CA MET A 345 1.21 12.05 18.78
C MET A 345 0.83 10.59 19.03
N ASP A 346 -0.05 10.31 20.00
CA ASP A 346 -0.57 8.98 20.28
C ASP A 346 -1.78 8.61 19.42
N ALA A 347 -2.33 9.56 18.65
CA ALA A 347 -3.41 9.31 17.70
C ALA A 347 -3.05 8.22 16.67
N ASP A 348 -4.04 7.56 16.11
CA ASP A 348 -3.84 6.57 15.05
C ASP A 348 -3.18 7.19 13.81
N LYS A 349 -3.57 8.43 13.48
CA LYS A 349 -3.01 9.25 12.41
C LYS A 349 -2.62 10.64 12.93
N PRO A 350 -1.44 10.77 13.56
CA PRO A 350 -1.12 11.96 14.35
C PRO A 350 -1.16 13.28 13.58
N LEU A 351 -0.55 13.35 12.40
CA LEU A 351 -0.48 14.60 11.64
C LEU A 351 -1.82 14.98 11.00
N CYS A 352 -2.61 14.00 10.55
CA CYS A 352 -3.98 14.25 10.11
C CYS A 352 -4.85 14.72 11.28
N PHE A 353 -4.71 14.12 12.47
CA PHE A 353 -5.41 14.54 13.67
C PHE A 353 -5.04 15.98 14.05
N LEU A 354 -3.76 16.33 14.02
CA LEU A 354 -3.30 17.68 14.34
C LEU A 354 -3.84 18.73 13.33
N ALA A 355 -3.95 18.37 12.05
CA ALA A 355 -4.58 19.23 11.05
C ALA A 355 -6.04 19.50 11.38
N CYS A 356 -6.79 18.46 11.78
CA CYS A 356 -8.17 18.62 12.23
C CYS A 356 -8.28 19.48 13.51
N CYS A 357 -7.38 19.28 14.49
CA CYS A 357 -7.34 20.11 15.69
C CYS A 357 -7.15 21.59 15.35
N LYS A 358 -6.24 21.91 14.43
CA LYS A 358 -6.00 23.29 13.98
C LYS A 358 -7.25 23.89 13.35
N GLU A 359 -7.91 23.17 12.46
CA GLU A 359 -9.13 23.60 11.80
C GLU A 359 -10.26 23.86 12.82
N LEU A 360 -10.48 22.98 13.79
CA LEU A 360 -11.48 23.14 14.83
C LEU A 360 -11.23 24.39 15.69
N VAL A 361 -9.99 24.69 16.03
CA VAL A 361 -9.61 25.88 16.79
C VAL A 361 -9.80 27.14 15.94
N ASP A 362 -9.47 27.10 14.66
CA ASP A 362 -9.68 28.24 13.74
C ASP A 362 -11.18 28.55 13.57
N ILE A 363 -12.01 27.52 13.48
CA ILE A 363 -13.47 27.66 13.45
C ILE A 363 -13.97 28.33 14.74
N ALA A 364 -13.47 27.90 15.91
CA ALA A 364 -13.90 28.51 17.18
C ALA A 364 -13.53 29.99 17.24
N VAL A 365 -12.33 30.37 16.82
CA VAL A 365 -11.92 31.78 16.75
C VAL A 365 -12.74 32.56 15.73
N TRP A 366 -13.00 31.99 14.55
CA TRP A 366 -13.85 32.60 13.52
C TRP A 366 -15.26 32.88 14.04
N SER A 367 -15.82 31.91 14.78
CA SER A 367 -17.21 31.98 15.28
C SER A 367 -17.44 33.03 16.36
N GLU A 368 -16.39 33.66 16.88
CA GLU A 368 -16.53 34.81 17.78
C GLU A 368 -17.12 36.04 17.08
N VAL A 369 -16.94 36.18 15.75
CA VAL A 369 -17.31 37.37 14.98
C VAL A 369 -18.07 37.09 13.69
N HIS A 370 -18.16 35.82 13.27
CA HIS A 370 -18.83 35.39 12.04
C HIS A 370 -19.70 34.14 12.28
N PRO A 371 -20.70 33.86 11.45
CA PRO A 371 -21.39 32.57 11.48
C PRO A 371 -20.43 31.41 11.22
N THR A 372 -20.59 30.34 11.96
CA THR A 372 -19.75 29.13 11.83
C THR A 372 -19.85 28.53 10.42
N GLU A 373 -21.04 28.56 9.84
CA GLU A 373 -21.36 28.03 8.51
C GLU A 373 -20.55 28.70 7.38
N ASP A 374 -20.14 29.95 7.60
CA ASP A 374 -19.39 30.75 6.61
C ASP A 374 -17.87 30.51 6.68
N PHE A 375 -17.38 29.71 7.61
CA PHE A 375 -15.96 29.43 7.74
C PHE A 375 -15.40 28.80 6.45
N PRO A 376 -14.33 29.38 5.84
CA PRO A 376 -13.76 28.90 4.58
C PRO A 376 -12.80 27.74 4.83
N SER A 377 -13.31 26.52 4.85
CA SER A 377 -12.50 25.30 5.06
C SER A 377 -11.75 24.89 3.82
N CYS A 378 -10.47 24.52 3.99
CA CYS A 378 -9.62 23.92 2.96
C CYS A 378 -9.19 22.49 3.32
N LEU A 379 -9.51 22.00 4.51
CA LEU A 379 -9.09 20.69 4.98
C LEU A 379 -9.91 19.58 4.31
N PRO A 380 -9.27 18.63 3.58
CA PRO A 380 -9.98 17.46 3.09
C PRO A 380 -10.28 16.51 4.25
N ILE A 381 -11.55 16.14 4.41
CA ILE A 381 -11.99 15.11 5.34
C ILE A 381 -12.51 13.90 4.57
N TYR A 382 -12.53 12.72 5.18
CA TYR A 382 -12.76 11.46 4.47
C TYR A 382 -13.81 10.59 5.17
N VAL A 383 -14.59 9.88 4.36
CA VAL A 383 -15.38 8.71 4.74
C VAL A 383 -14.77 7.46 4.09
N ASP A 384 -14.83 6.32 4.79
CA ASP A 384 -14.10 5.10 4.40
C ASP A 384 -15.00 3.87 4.45
N GLY A 385 -14.84 2.96 3.50
CA GLY A 385 -15.55 1.69 3.51
C GLY A 385 -15.21 0.85 4.74
N SER A 386 -16.22 0.35 5.45
CA SER A 386 -16.02 -0.38 6.73
C SER A 386 -15.17 -1.63 6.59
N ASN A 387 -15.35 -2.37 5.50
CA ASN A 387 -14.54 -3.50 5.04
C ASN A 387 -14.84 -3.75 3.56
N ASN A 388 -14.39 -2.84 2.72
CA ASN A 388 -14.79 -2.72 1.32
C ASN A 388 -14.75 -4.06 0.54
N GLY A 389 -13.66 -4.85 0.67
CA GLY A 389 -13.57 -6.13 -0.03
C GLY A 389 -14.64 -7.13 0.37
N VAL A 390 -15.03 -7.22 1.66
CA VAL A 390 -16.12 -8.10 2.10
C VAL A 390 -17.48 -7.48 1.78
N GLN A 391 -17.62 -6.14 1.84
CA GLN A 391 -18.84 -5.44 1.40
C GLN A 391 -19.19 -5.82 -0.05
N HIS A 392 -18.23 -5.74 -0.96
CA HIS A 392 -18.42 -6.16 -2.35
C HIS A 392 -18.82 -7.65 -2.49
N LEU A 393 -18.19 -8.55 -1.73
CA LEU A 393 -18.54 -9.98 -1.75
C LEU A 393 -19.94 -10.23 -1.21
N VAL A 394 -20.36 -9.53 -0.15
CA VAL A 394 -21.70 -9.62 0.45
C VAL A 394 -22.75 -9.07 -0.49
N ALA A 395 -22.50 -7.91 -1.12
CA ALA A 395 -23.42 -7.32 -2.09
C ALA A 395 -23.60 -8.23 -3.33
N MET A 396 -22.50 -8.82 -3.86
CA MET A 396 -22.58 -9.78 -4.96
C MET A 396 -23.36 -11.05 -4.60
N SER A 397 -23.14 -11.58 -3.39
CA SER A 397 -23.81 -12.80 -2.91
C SER A 397 -25.22 -12.56 -2.39
N LYS A 398 -25.60 -11.31 -2.14
CA LYS A 398 -26.83 -10.89 -1.46
C LYS A 398 -27.00 -11.59 -0.10
N ASP A 399 -25.93 -11.70 0.69
CA ASP A 399 -25.91 -12.38 1.99
C ASP A 399 -26.46 -11.47 3.09
N GLU A 400 -27.71 -11.72 3.46
CA GLU A 400 -28.45 -10.95 4.48
C GLU A 400 -27.95 -11.18 5.91
N GLU A 401 -27.33 -12.33 6.20
CA GLU A 401 -26.82 -12.64 7.54
C GLU A 401 -25.51 -11.88 7.83
N ILE A 402 -24.67 -11.70 6.81
CA ILE A 402 -23.36 -11.04 6.95
C ILE A 402 -23.46 -9.53 6.70
N ALA A 403 -24.45 -9.05 5.98
CA ALA A 403 -24.66 -7.64 5.66
C ALA A 403 -24.57 -6.70 6.89
N PRO A 404 -25.17 -7.04 8.06
CA PRO A 404 -25.04 -6.22 9.28
C PRO A 404 -23.59 -6.10 9.80
N LEU A 405 -22.77 -7.13 9.62
CA LEU A 405 -21.38 -7.16 10.13
C LEU A 405 -20.43 -6.27 9.32
N VAL A 406 -20.80 -5.94 8.08
CA VAL A 406 -20.06 -5.07 7.17
C VAL A 406 -20.82 -3.78 6.86
N ASN A 407 -21.82 -3.46 7.66
CA ASN A 407 -22.60 -2.22 7.61
C ASN A 407 -23.35 -1.96 6.28
N LEU A 408 -23.78 -2.99 5.57
CA LEU A 408 -24.60 -2.84 4.36
C LEU A 408 -26.11 -2.70 4.67
N VAL A 409 -26.48 -2.70 5.94
CA VAL A 409 -27.84 -2.45 6.43
C VAL A 409 -27.80 -1.53 7.65
N PRO A 410 -28.87 -0.79 7.96
CA PRO A 410 -28.93 0.12 9.11
C PRO A 410 -28.66 -0.58 10.44
N ARG A 411 -27.93 0.09 11.33
CA ARG A 411 -27.65 -0.36 12.70
C ARG A 411 -27.49 0.84 13.63
N GLU A 412 -27.74 0.65 14.92
CA GLU A 412 -27.50 1.66 15.96
C GLU A 412 -26.00 1.87 16.20
N LEU A 413 -25.20 0.81 16.11
CA LEU A 413 -23.75 0.83 16.29
C LEU A 413 -23.06 0.15 15.11
N PRO A 414 -21.80 0.57 14.78
CA PRO A 414 -21.05 -0.04 13.69
C PRO A 414 -20.91 -1.55 13.85
N GLY A 415 -21.20 -2.31 12.79
CA GLY A 415 -20.87 -3.72 12.70
C GLY A 415 -19.35 -3.93 12.64
N ASP A 416 -18.88 -5.05 13.17
CA ASP A 416 -17.46 -5.37 13.20
C ASP A 416 -17.20 -6.84 12.87
N VAL A 417 -17.03 -7.13 11.59
CA VAL A 417 -16.71 -8.49 11.11
C VAL A 417 -15.37 -9.00 11.66
N TYR A 418 -14.46 -8.11 12.00
CA TYR A 418 -13.17 -8.48 12.60
C TYR A 418 -13.36 -9.01 14.03
N MET A 419 -14.17 -8.30 14.83
CA MET A 419 -14.53 -8.75 16.18
C MET A 419 -15.36 -10.03 16.13
N PHE A 420 -16.30 -10.15 15.20
CA PHE A 420 -17.08 -11.36 15.01
C PHE A 420 -16.20 -12.60 14.78
N ILE A 421 -15.21 -12.54 13.90
CA ILE A 421 -14.27 -13.65 13.68
C ILE A 421 -13.35 -13.84 14.89
N ALA A 422 -12.94 -12.78 15.58
CA ALA A 422 -12.13 -12.89 16.80
C ALA A 422 -12.87 -13.63 17.92
N GLU A 423 -14.13 -13.33 18.16
CA GLU A 423 -14.96 -14.01 19.16
C GLU A 423 -15.17 -15.50 18.85
N HIS A 424 -15.41 -15.84 17.59
CA HIS A 424 -15.48 -17.23 17.16
C HIS A 424 -14.13 -17.96 17.30
N THR A 425 -13.04 -17.26 17.08
CA THR A 425 -11.67 -17.80 17.27
C THR A 425 -11.40 -18.07 18.75
N ILE A 426 -11.74 -17.14 19.62
CA ILE A 426 -11.64 -17.30 21.09
C ILE A 426 -12.45 -18.51 21.56
N SER A 427 -13.71 -18.61 21.10
CA SER A 427 -14.58 -19.74 21.42
C SER A 427 -14.00 -21.09 20.97
N ALA A 428 -13.47 -21.14 19.73
CA ALA A 428 -12.87 -22.36 19.18
C ALA A 428 -11.60 -22.77 19.96
N ILE A 429 -10.79 -21.80 20.40
CA ILE A 429 -9.64 -22.06 21.28
C ILE A 429 -10.10 -22.61 22.63
N GLY A 430 -11.14 -22.04 23.24
CA GLY A 430 -11.72 -22.54 24.48
C GLY A 430 -12.25 -23.98 24.37
N GLU A 431 -12.92 -24.31 23.27
CA GLU A 431 -13.37 -25.68 23.00
C GLU A 431 -12.19 -26.66 22.86
N LEU A 432 -11.11 -26.25 22.21
CA LEU A 432 -9.91 -27.07 22.07
C LEU A 432 -9.23 -27.29 23.43
N LEU A 433 -9.14 -26.26 24.27
CA LEU A 433 -8.63 -26.39 25.63
C LEU A 433 -9.43 -27.40 26.46
N ASN A 434 -10.76 -27.32 26.43
CA ASN A 434 -11.64 -28.22 27.18
C ASN A 434 -11.54 -29.68 26.71
N LYS A 435 -11.21 -29.91 25.45
CA LYS A 435 -11.07 -31.25 24.85
C LYS A 435 -9.65 -31.82 24.97
N SER A 436 -8.67 -31.01 25.23
CA SER A 436 -7.27 -31.39 25.17
C SER A 436 -6.80 -32.01 26.48
N LYS A 437 -6.27 -33.24 26.43
CA LYS A 437 -5.52 -33.84 27.53
C LYS A 437 -4.17 -33.13 27.78
N GLU A 438 -3.76 -32.29 26.85
CA GLU A 438 -2.52 -31.51 26.85
C GLU A 438 -2.73 -30.08 27.42
N ALA A 439 -3.97 -29.76 27.88
CA ALA A 439 -4.30 -28.43 28.45
C ALA A 439 -3.75 -28.26 29.88
N ASP A 440 -2.70 -28.97 30.22
CA ASP A 440 -2.00 -28.85 31.50
C ASP A 440 -0.98 -27.70 31.43
N GLN A 441 -1.29 -26.60 32.12
CA GLN A 441 -0.44 -25.41 32.18
C GLN A 441 0.91 -25.73 32.84
N GLU A 442 0.96 -26.57 33.86
CA GLU A 442 2.19 -26.95 34.57
C GLU A 442 3.13 -27.73 33.66
N ARG A 443 2.58 -28.67 32.88
CA ARG A 443 3.31 -29.41 31.86
C ARG A 443 3.85 -28.49 30.76
N PHE A 444 3.04 -27.51 30.33
CA PHE A 444 3.44 -26.52 29.32
C PHE A 444 4.59 -25.65 29.83
N ASP A 445 4.48 -25.17 31.04
CA ASP A 445 5.51 -24.30 31.63
C ASP A 445 6.82 -25.08 31.89
N GLY A 446 6.73 -26.38 32.28
CA GLY A 446 7.87 -27.29 32.37
C GLY A 446 8.55 -27.48 31.04
N PHE A 447 7.79 -27.81 29.99
CA PHE A 447 8.30 -27.95 28.62
C PHE A 447 8.96 -26.65 28.11
N PHE A 448 8.36 -25.50 28.41
CA PHE A 448 8.91 -24.23 28.00
C PHE A 448 10.24 -23.92 28.68
N LYS A 449 10.37 -24.25 29.97
CA LYS A 449 11.63 -24.14 30.70
C LYS A 449 12.72 -25.01 30.06
N ASP A 450 12.43 -26.29 29.80
CA ASP A 450 13.35 -27.19 29.10
C ASP A 450 13.79 -26.65 27.75
N TRP A 451 12.85 -26.11 26.98
CA TRP A 451 13.15 -25.46 25.70
C TRP A 451 14.12 -24.27 25.86
N GLN A 452 13.90 -23.42 26.86
CA GLN A 452 14.79 -22.29 27.14
C GLN A 452 16.20 -22.73 27.52
N GLU A 453 16.33 -23.77 28.35
CA GLU A 453 17.62 -24.34 28.73
C GLU A 453 18.39 -24.90 27.53
N GLN A 454 17.73 -25.69 26.69
CA GLN A 454 18.31 -26.21 25.47
C GLN A 454 18.75 -25.09 24.53
N LEU A 455 17.93 -24.07 24.36
CA LEU A 455 18.23 -22.93 23.51
C LEU A 455 19.39 -22.09 24.05
N LYS A 456 19.48 -21.92 25.40
CA LYS A 456 20.59 -21.23 26.06
C LYS A 456 21.90 -21.97 25.81
N ALA A 457 21.90 -23.30 25.90
CA ALA A 457 23.05 -24.11 25.59
C ALA A 457 23.52 -23.92 24.14
N VAL A 458 22.58 -23.88 23.18
CA VAL A 458 22.86 -23.63 21.77
C VAL A 458 23.44 -22.24 21.53
N ARG A 459 22.88 -21.20 22.19
CA ARG A 459 23.33 -19.80 22.03
C ARG A 459 24.70 -19.53 22.69
N ALA A 460 25.06 -20.29 23.73
CA ALA A 460 26.37 -20.21 24.36
C ALA A 460 27.51 -20.72 23.46
N THR A 461 27.19 -21.43 22.37
CA THR A 461 28.19 -21.88 21.39
C THR A 461 28.44 -20.81 20.33
N THR A 462 29.36 -19.87 20.60
CA THR A 462 29.65 -18.72 19.74
C THR A 462 30.56 -19.04 18.55
N GLU A 463 31.35 -20.13 18.62
CA GLU A 463 32.26 -20.54 17.56
C GLU A 463 31.73 -21.75 16.78
N ARG A 464 32.04 -21.83 15.48
CA ARG A 464 31.73 -22.96 14.61
C ARG A 464 32.69 -24.15 14.88
N THR A 465 32.59 -24.74 16.05
CA THR A 465 33.34 -25.94 16.44
C THR A 465 32.50 -27.20 16.22
N GLU A 466 33.14 -28.36 16.29
CA GLU A 466 32.44 -29.65 16.24
C GLU A 466 31.45 -29.79 17.40
N ARG A 467 31.79 -29.27 18.58
CA ARG A 467 30.91 -29.20 19.77
C ARG A 467 29.66 -28.36 19.49
N SER A 468 29.79 -27.21 18.84
CA SER A 468 28.62 -26.38 18.46
C SER A 468 27.73 -27.11 17.46
N ARG A 469 28.28 -27.87 16.52
CA ARG A 469 27.53 -28.69 15.56
C ARG A 469 26.71 -29.76 16.25
N ILE A 470 27.30 -30.46 17.23
CA ILE A 470 26.63 -31.53 18.00
C ILE A 470 25.46 -30.89 18.80
N THR A 471 25.69 -29.80 19.50
CA THR A 471 24.67 -29.11 20.30
C THR A 471 23.47 -28.64 19.45
N TRP A 472 23.74 -28.11 18.24
CA TRP A 472 22.68 -27.80 17.27
C TRP A 472 21.93 -29.02 16.75
N GLN A 473 22.61 -30.18 16.56
CA GLN A 473 21.96 -31.42 16.17
C GLN A 473 21.08 -31.99 17.26
N GLU A 474 21.53 -31.90 18.53
CA GLU A 474 20.77 -32.37 19.71
C GLU A 474 19.51 -31.50 19.88
N PHE A 475 19.62 -30.17 19.78
CA PHE A 475 18.46 -29.27 19.79
C PHE A 475 17.49 -29.56 18.63
N GLY A 476 18.00 -29.86 17.45
CA GLY A 476 17.19 -30.29 16.31
C GLY A 476 16.42 -31.59 16.57
N LYS A 477 17.05 -32.58 17.24
CA LYS A 477 16.37 -33.81 17.64
C LYS A 477 15.30 -33.54 18.71
N PHE A 478 15.61 -32.73 19.73
CA PHE A 478 14.66 -32.32 20.75
C PHE A 478 13.44 -31.64 20.15
N LYS A 479 13.66 -30.69 19.24
CA LYS A 479 12.59 -30.00 18.51
C LYS A 479 11.71 -30.95 17.70
N ASN A 480 12.33 -31.87 16.95
CA ASN A 480 11.60 -32.85 16.15
C ASN A 480 10.82 -33.85 17.01
N HIS A 481 11.37 -34.27 18.14
CA HIS A 481 10.71 -35.17 19.08
C HIS A 481 9.45 -34.50 19.68
N ASN A 482 9.54 -33.23 20.00
CA ASN A 482 8.45 -32.46 20.61
C ASN A 482 7.56 -31.71 19.61
N TYR A 483 7.74 -31.94 18.31
CA TYR A 483 7.02 -31.19 17.27
C TYR A 483 5.50 -31.30 17.41
N GLN A 484 4.98 -32.50 17.70
CA GLN A 484 3.55 -32.72 17.87
C GLN A 484 3.04 -32.00 19.13
N TYR A 485 3.74 -32.07 20.23
CA TYR A 485 3.39 -31.38 21.46
C TYR A 485 3.35 -29.84 21.27
N ILE A 486 4.33 -29.28 20.54
CA ILE A 486 4.33 -27.86 20.18
C ILE A 486 3.04 -27.51 19.40
N GLN A 487 2.64 -28.35 18.46
CA GLN A 487 1.41 -28.12 17.70
C GLN A 487 0.15 -28.20 18.59
N ASP A 488 0.11 -29.14 19.50
CA ASP A 488 -1.06 -29.42 20.35
C ASP A 488 -1.18 -28.43 21.52
N SER A 489 -0.09 -27.78 21.92
CA SER A 489 -0.07 -26.71 22.92
C SER A 489 -0.51 -25.32 22.41
N MET A 490 -0.84 -25.19 21.12
CA MET A 490 -1.29 -23.94 20.51
C MET A 490 -2.46 -23.27 21.29
N PRO A 491 -3.50 -23.98 21.73
CA PRO A 491 -4.59 -23.37 22.46
C PRO A 491 -4.15 -22.78 23.80
N ILE A 492 -3.24 -23.44 24.53
CA ILE A 492 -2.70 -22.92 25.80
C ILE A 492 -1.96 -21.60 25.60
N TYR A 493 -1.15 -21.52 24.53
CA TYR A 493 -0.42 -20.29 24.20
C TYR A 493 -1.34 -19.13 23.90
N TRP A 494 -2.30 -19.33 22.98
CA TRP A 494 -3.17 -18.24 22.54
C TRP A 494 -4.25 -17.87 23.55
N SER A 495 -4.65 -18.78 24.45
CA SER A 495 -5.59 -18.46 25.54
C SER A 495 -5.06 -17.44 26.56
N LYS A 496 -3.73 -17.18 26.58
CA LYS A 496 -3.10 -16.16 27.43
C LYS A 496 -3.40 -14.72 26.96
N ILE A 497 -4.01 -14.54 25.80
CA ILE A 497 -4.46 -13.22 25.35
C ILE A 497 -5.85 -12.93 25.95
N ASP A 498 -5.90 -12.13 27.01
CA ASP A 498 -7.16 -11.83 27.73
C ASP A 498 -8.00 -10.74 27.09
N SER A 499 -7.42 -9.91 26.23
CA SER A 499 -8.08 -8.74 25.66
C SER A 499 -8.72 -9.03 24.29
N LYS A 500 -10.04 -8.90 24.19
CA LYS A 500 -10.78 -8.93 22.91
C LYS A 500 -10.23 -7.89 21.90
N LYS A 501 -9.79 -6.71 22.38
CA LYS A 501 -9.19 -5.67 21.54
C LYS A 501 -7.88 -6.16 20.90
N VAL A 502 -7.05 -6.89 21.64
CA VAL A 502 -5.80 -7.47 21.13
C VAL A 502 -6.12 -8.55 20.10
N TRP A 503 -7.10 -9.42 20.36
CA TRP A 503 -7.56 -10.43 19.40
C TRP A 503 -8.06 -9.81 18.10
N ARG A 504 -8.92 -8.80 18.20
CA ARG A 504 -9.41 -8.06 17.04
C ARG A 504 -8.26 -7.49 16.21
N LYS A 505 -7.28 -6.84 16.87
CA LYS A 505 -6.10 -6.27 16.20
C LYS A 505 -5.27 -7.35 15.50
N THR A 506 -5.05 -8.48 16.16
CA THR A 506 -4.30 -9.63 15.63
C THR A 506 -4.95 -10.22 14.38
N LEU A 507 -6.29 -10.33 14.35
CA LEU A 507 -7.02 -10.99 13.27
C LEU A 507 -7.54 -10.02 12.20
N LYS A 508 -7.51 -8.71 12.42
CA LYS A 508 -8.00 -7.70 11.46
C LYS A 508 -7.42 -7.92 10.07
N ARG A 509 -6.09 -8.06 9.97
CA ARG A 509 -5.40 -8.25 8.70
C ARG A 509 -5.76 -9.55 7.98
N ASN A 510 -6.02 -10.62 8.75
CA ASN A 510 -6.45 -11.91 8.20
C ASN A 510 -7.81 -11.79 7.52
N VAL A 511 -8.79 -11.20 8.21
CA VAL A 511 -10.14 -11.01 7.68
C VAL A 511 -10.14 -10.03 6.50
N MET A 512 -9.39 -8.93 6.57
CA MET A 512 -9.22 -8.02 5.44
C MET A 512 -8.69 -8.73 4.19
N THR A 513 -7.69 -9.60 4.35
CA THR A 513 -7.08 -10.30 3.22
C THR A 513 -7.88 -11.51 2.73
N LEU A 514 -8.94 -11.92 3.43
CA LEU A 514 -9.85 -12.98 2.98
C LEU A 514 -10.44 -12.66 1.60
N ALA A 515 -11.03 -11.47 1.46
CA ALA A 515 -11.60 -11.01 0.19
C ALA A 515 -10.58 -10.99 -0.96
N TYR A 516 -9.31 -10.95 -0.59
CA TYR A 516 -8.17 -10.91 -1.52
C TYR A 516 -7.48 -12.27 -1.66
N GLY A 517 -8.18 -13.37 -1.42
CA GLY A 517 -7.65 -14.73 -1.58
C GLY A 517 -6.57 -15.09 -0.57
N GLY A 518 -6.66 -14.57 0.66
CA GLY A 518 -5.75 -14.89 1.75
C GLY A 518 -5.71 -16.39 2.02
N THR A 519 -4.51 -17.00 1.91
CA THR A 519 -4.34 -18.43 2.19
C THR A 519 -4.12 -18.68 3.67
N ALA A 520 -4.46 -19.85 4.16
CA ALA A 520 -4.20 -20.29 5.54
C ALA A 520 -2.75 -20.03 5.99
N ARG A 521 -1.77 -20.32 5.12
CA ARG A 521 -0.35 -20.05 5.40
C ARG A 521 -0.05 -18.55 5.43
N GLY A 522 -0.64 -17.77 4.53
CA GLY A 522 -0.51 -16.31 4.50
C GLY A 522 -1.05 -15.68 5.77
N MET A 523 -2.23 -16.12 6.22
CA MET A 523 -2.82 -15.69 7.48
C MET A 523 -1.94 -16.02 8.69
N GLY A 524 -1.38 -17.23 8.74
CA GLY A 524 -0.42 -17.61 9.78
C GLY A 524 0.80 -16.70 9.80
N GLN A 525 1.36 -16.36 8.64
CA GLN A 525 2.49 -15.44 8.56
C GLN A 525 2.13 -14.03 9.05
N GLN A 526 0.94 -13.53 8.72
CA GLN A 526 0.44 -12.24 9.20
C GLN A 526 0.32 -12.22 10.73
N ILE A 527 -0.28 -13.26 11.32
CA ILE A 527 -0.38 -13.40 12.77
C ILE A 527 1.00 -13.38 13.43
N ILE A 528 1.95 -14.14 12.88
CA ILE A 528 3.33 -14.19 13.38
C ILE A 528 3.98 -12.79 13.35
N ASP A 529 3.84 -12.08 12.24
CA ASP A 529 4.45 -10.76 12.07
C ASP A 529 3.83 -9.72 13.01
N ASP A 530 2.51 -9.76 13.18
CA ASP A 530 1.75 -8.78 13.98
C ASP A 530 1.84 -9.04 15.49
N THR A 531 2.16 -10.28 15.92
CA THR A 531 2.24 -10.68 17.33
C THR A 531 3.65 -10.96 17.83
N ARG A 532 4.66 -10.83 16.98
CA ARG A 532 6.07 -11.15 17.36
C ARG A 532 6.57 -10.38 18.58
N GLY A 533 6.20 -9.13 18.74
CA GLY A 533 6.56 -8.29 19.88
C GLY A 533 5.79 -8.61 21.17
N LEU A 534 4.71 -9.40 21.08
CA LEU A 534 3.89 -9.80 22.23
C LEU A 534 4.37 -11.12 22.85
N SER A 535 5.30 -11.83 22.21
CA SER A 535 5.70 -13.18 22.59
C SER A 535 7.04 -13.17 23.34
N GLU A 536 7.04 -13.72 24.55
CA GLU A 536 8.23 -14.04 25.34
C GLU A 536 8.89 -15.36 24.87
N TYR A 537 8.22 -16.09 23.98
CA TYR A 537 8.61 -17.42 23.55
C TYR A 537 9.58 -17.39 22.36
N HIS A 538 10.30 -18.51 22.19
CA HIS A 538 11.22 -18.63 21.08
C HIS A 538 10.51 -18.57 19.73
N ARG A 539 11.16 -17.92 18.77
CA ARG A 539 10.62 -17.69 17.42
C ARG A 539 10.04 -18.94 16.76
N ASP A 540 10.71 -20.10 16.86
CA ASP A 540 10.27 -21.33 16.22
C ASP A 540 8.95 -21.87 16.76
N MET A 541 8.71 -21.71 18.08
CA MET A 541 7.46 -22.09 18.73
C MET A 541 6.35 -21.14 18.33
N HIS A 542 6.61 -19.84 18.42
CA HIS A 542 5.67 -18.78 18.03
C HIS A 542 5.25 -18.93 16.56
N ASP A 543 6.19 -19.15 15.64
CA ASP A 543 5.90 -19.36 14.21
C ASP A 543 5.02 -20.62 14.01
N SER A 544 5.28 -21.71 14.75
CA SER A 544 4.47 -22.92 14.67
C SER A 544 3.04 -22.71 15.11
N TRP A 545 2.83 -22.05 16.27
CA TRP A 545 1.50 -21.70 16.77
C TRP A 545 0.77 -20.70 15.91
N GLY A 546 1.49 -19.72 15.35
CA GLY A 546 0.93 -18.74 14.41
C GLY A 546 0.40 -19.37 13.13
N TYR A 547 1.13 -20.30 12.53
CA TYR A 547 0.65 -21.03 11.34
C TYR A 547 -0.57 -21.91 11.66
N LYS A 548 -0.61 -22.54 12.82
CA LYS A 548 -1.76 -23.38 13.23
C LYS A 548 -3.00 -22.51 13.50
N LEU A 549 -2.83 -21.38 14.19
CA LEU A 549 -3.89 -20.41 14.37
C LEU A 549 -4.39 -19.84 13.03
N GLY A 550 -3.49 -19.49 12.12
CA GLY A 550 -3.86 -18.99 10.80
C GLY A 550 -4.68 -19.98 9.97
N ALA A 551 -4.37 -21.28 10.07
CA ALA A 551 -5.18 -22.32 9.43
C ALA A 551 -6.59 -22.40 10.02
N MET A 552 -6.71 -22.33 11.36
CA MET A 552 -7.99 -22.34 12.05
C MET A 552 -8.84 -21.08 11.71
N VAL A 553 -8.22 -19.92 11.72
CA VAL A 553 -8.89 -18.65 11.36
C VAL A 553 -9.38 -18.68 9.91
N HIS A 554 -8.58 -19.21 9.00
CA HIS A 554 -8.97 -19.36 7.61
C HIS A 554 -10.22 -20.26 7.47
N GLU A 555 -10.24 -21.41 8.12
CA GLU A 555 -11.39 -22.31 8.13
C GLU A 555 -12.63 -21.64 8.76
N LEU A 556 -12.46 -20.94 9.87
CA LEU A 556 -13.55 -20.18 10.53
C LEU A 556 -14.11 -19.09 9.61
N CYS A 557 -13.27 -18.34 8.89
CA CYS A 557 -13.74 -17.35 7.94
C CYS A 557 -14.63 -17.97 6.85
N TYR A 558 -14.20 -19.08 6.25
CA TYR A 558 -15.00 -19.77 5.23
C TYR A 558 -16.33 -20.33 5.79
N LYS A 559 -16.33 -20.80 7.03
CA LYS A 559 -17.52 -21.36 7.69
C LYS A 559 -18.50 -20.27 8.16
N LYS A 560 -17.98 -19.14 8.65
CA LYS A 560 -18.77 -18.09 9.28
C LYS A 560 -19.18 -16.95 8.36
N LEU A 561 -18.60 -16.89 7.16
CA LEU A 561 -18.91 -15.92 6.11
C LEU A 561 -19.32 -16.65 4.82
N PRO A 562 -20.49 -17.34 4.83
CA PRO A 562 -20.87 -18.28 3.76
C PRO A 562 -21.07 -17.61 2.39
N GLY A 563 -21.67 -16.41 2.31
CA GLY A 563 -21.85 -15.68 1.08
C GLY A 563 -20.52 -15.29 0.44
N PRO A 564 -19.63 -14.56 1.15
CA PRO A 564 -18.26 -14.31 0.70
C PRO A 564 -17.52 -15.57 0.27
N ALA A 565 -17.59 -16.67 1.04
CA ALA A 565 -16.94 -17.94 0.71
C ALA A 565 -17.42 -18.54 -0.62
N LYS A 566 -18.75 -18.49 -0.90
CA LYS A 566 -19.32 -18.93 -2.20
C LYS A 566 -18.76 -18.12 -3.36
N MET A 567 -18.63 -16.79 -3.20
CA MET A 567 -18.06 -15.91 -4.24
C MET A 567 -16.60 -16.24 -4.48
N LEU A 568 -15.79 -16.44 -3.42
CA LEU A 568 -14.39 -16.84 -3.56
C LEU A 568 -14.24 -18.14 -4.34
N GLY A 569 -15.03 -19.17 -3.97
CA GLY A 569 -15.05 -20.46 -4.67
C GLY A 569 -15.50 -20.36 -6.14
N MET A 570 -16.41 -19.45 -6.46
CA MET A 570 -16.82 -19.16 -7.84
C MET A 570 -15.64 -18.56 -8.64
N PHE A 571 -14.93 -17.58 -8.09
CA PHE A 571 -13.77 -16.98 -8.77
C PHE A 571 -12.62 -17.97 -8.98
N GLU A 572 -12.45 -18.94 -8.06
CA GLU A 572 -11.50 -20.06 -8.26
C GLU A 572 -11.91 -20.93 -9.45
N LYS A 573 -13.19 -21.26 -9.58
CA LYS A 573 -13.73 -22.04 -10.71
C LYS A 573 -13.59 -21.28 -12.04
N LEU A 574 -13.89 -19.95 -12.04
CA LEU A 574 -13.67 -19.10 -13.20
C LEU A 574 -12.20 -19.15 -13.64
N ALA A 575 -11.28 -18.97 -12.67
CA ALA A 575 -9.86 -19.02 -12.98
C ALA A 575 -9.42 -20.40 -13.51
N ALA A 576 -10.00 -21.49 -13.03
CA ALA A 576 -9.75 -22.83 -13.55
C ALA A 576 -10.24 -22.96 -15.01
N GLN A 577 -11.46 -22.51 -15.30
CA GLN A 577 -12.03 -22.50 -16.65
C GLN A 577 -11.14 -21.74 -17.65
N GLU A 578 -10.69 -20.52 -17.30
CA GLU A 578 -9.85 -19.71 -18.18
C GLU A 578 -8.42 -20.30 -18.29
N ASN A 579 -7.90 -20.90 -17.21
CA ASN A 579 -6.63 -21.62 -17.24
C ASN A 579 -6.66 -22.85 -18.17
N ASP A 580 -7.79 -23.54 -18.28
CA ASP A 580 -7.94 -24.69 -19.19
C ASP A 580 -7.94 -24.25 -20.66
N LYS A 581 -8.49 -23.05 -20.94
CA LYS A 581 -8.42 -22.41 -22.25
C LYS A 581 -7.06 -21.75 -22.53
N ASP A 582 -6.15 -21.70 -21.57
CA ASP A 582 -4.84 -20.99 -21.60
C ASP A 582 -4.95 -19.50 -21.92
N VAL A 583 -6.03 -18.85 -21.44
CA VAL A 583 -6.29 -17.42 -21.63
C VAL A 583 -6.35 -16.67 -20.28
N PRO A 584 -6.05 -15.36 -20.26
CA PRO A 584 -6.24 -14.57 -19.06
C PRO A 584 -7.73 -14.35 -18.76
N ILE A 585 -8.07 -14.12 -17.47
CA ILE A 585 -9.37 -13.56 -17.11
C ILE A 585 -9.43 -12.14 -17.67
N ALA A 586 -10.33 -11.86 -18.59
CA ALA A 586 -10.44 -10.55 -19.23
C ALA A 586 -11.91 -10.19 -19.52
N TYR A 587 -12.26 -8.95 -19.18
CA TYR A 587 -13.59 -8.37 -19.44
C TYR A 587 -13.48 -6.86 -19.51
N ASP A 588 -14.50 -6.23 -20.07
CA ASP A 588 -14.62 -4.78 -20.06
C ASP A 588 -15.51 -4.40 -18.84
N GLN A 589 -15.03 -3.46 -18.02
CA GLN A 589 -15.75 -3.02 -16.83
C GLN A 589 -17.09 -2.38 -17.19
N ILE A 590 -18.11 -2.65 -16.39
CA ILE A 590 -19.39 -1.96 -16.45
C ILE A 590 -19.17 -0.46 -16.21
N VAL A 591 -19.98 0.39 -16.81
CA VAL A 591 -19.93 1.87 -16.74
C VAL A 591 -18.67 2.47 -17.38
N THR A 592 -17.48 2.05 -16.97
CA THR A 592 -16.22 2.70 -17.38
C THR A 592 -15.69 2.22 -18.72
N GLY A 593 -16.17 1.07 -19.23
CA GLY A 593 -15.63 0.43 -20.45
C GLY A 593 -14.14 0.06 -20.37
N PHE A 594 -13.52 0.21 -19.18
CA PHE A 594 -12.10 -0.05 -18.98
C PHE A 594 -11.76 -1.53 -19.16
N PRO A 595 -10.74 -1.86 -19.98
CA PRO A 595 -10.37 -3.25 -20.23
C PRO A 595 -9.58 -3.84 -19.06
N PHE A 596 -10.26 -4.65 -18.25
CA PHE A 596 -9.61 -5.47 -17.22
C PHE A 596 -8.95 -6.68 -17.90
N VAL A 597 -7.64 -6.85 -17.71
CA VAL A 597 -6.89 -8.02 -18.21
C VAL A 597 -5.99 -8.56 -17.11
N HIS A 598 -6.45 -9.63 -16.47
CA HIS A 598 -5.74 -10.32 -15.39
C HIS A 598 -4.74 -11.33 -15.96
N SER A 599 -3.62 -10.85 -16.48
CA SER A 599 -2.60 -11.67 -17.12
C SER A 599 -1.35 -11.75 -16.28
N TYR A 600 -1.26 -12.76 -15.41
CA TYR A 600 0.01 -13.13 -14.77
C TYR A 600 0.78 -14.08 -15.66
N ARG A 601 1.94 -13.65 -16.10
CA ARG A 601 2.81 -14.44 -16.97
C ARG A 601 4.11 -14.78 -16.26
N GLU A 602 4.74 -15.88 -16.67
CA GLU A 602 6.11 -16.21 -16.24
C GLU A 602 7.08 -15.56 -17.23
N PRO A 603 7.78 -14.50 -16.82
CA PRO A 603 8.75 -13.88 -17.70
C PRO A 603 9.96 -14.81 -17.91
N GLU A 604 10.54 -14.77 -19.08
CA GLU A 604 11.87 -15.33 -19.29
C GLU A 604 12.88 -14.60 -18.38
N LYS A 605 13.68 -15.35 -17.64
CA LYS A 605 14.76 -14.81 -16.81
C LYS A 605 16.04 -14.74 -17.62
N LYS A 606 16.45 -13.52 -17.99
CA LYS A 606 17.74 -13.30 -18.65
C LYS A 606 18.76 -12.79 -17.67
N ARG A 607 19.95 -13.38 -17.68
CA ARG A 607 21.07 -12.94 -16.86
C ARG A 607 21.87 -11.87 -17.61
N VAL A 608 22.00 -10.70 -16.99
CA VAL A 608 22.80 -9.59 -17.51
C VAL A 608 24.06 -9.46 -16.65
N LYS A 609 25.20 -9.28 -17.31
CA LYS A 609 26.47 -8.98 -16.67
C LYS A 609 26.67 -7.47 -16.69
N LEU A 610 26.83 -6.89 -15.52
CA LEU A 610 27.13 -5.47 -15.33
C LEU A 610 28.57 -5.38 -14.81
N PHE A 611 29.34 -4.48 -15.35
CA PHE A 611 30.74 -4.31 -15.02
C PHE A 611 30.95 -3.01 -14.19
N TYR A 612 31.81 -3.11 -13.20
CA TYR A 612 32.22 -2.01 -12.32
C TYR A 612 33.72 -2.14 -12.07
N GLY A 613 34.52 -1.41 -12.86
CA GLY A 613 35.96 -1.63 -12.93
C GLY A 613 36.28 -3.05 -13.42
N GLU A 614 37.07 -3.80 -12.66
CA GLU A 614 37.36 -5.22 -12.93
C GLU A 614 36.28 -6.16 -12.38
N ASP A 615 35.43 -5.68 -11.49
CA ASP A 615 34.37 -6.47 -10.88
C ASP A 615 33.19 -6.69 -11.84
N MET A 616 32.58 -7.85 -11.73
CA MET A 616 31.41 -8.24 -12.52
C MET A 616 30.23 -8.61 -11.63
N LEU A 617 29.18 -7.82 -11.70
CA LEU A 617 27.89 -8.13 -11.07
C LEU A 617 26.99 -8.87 -12.05
N ARG A 618 26.30 -9.91 -11.57
CA ARG A 618 25.31 -10.66 -12.35
C ARG A 618 23.94 -10.39 -11.79
N ILE A 619 23.07 -9.74 -12.56
CA ILE A 619 21.65 -9.52 -12.22
C ILE A 619 20.76 -10.37 -13.09
N ASN A 620 19.61 -10.78 -12.57
CA ASN A 620 18.57 -11.44 -13.34
C ASN A 620 17.51 -10.40 -13.68
N ILE A 621 17.21 -10.22 -14.95
CA ILE A 621 16.10 -9.39 -15.43
C ILE A 621 14.96 -10.27 -15.92
N GLN A 622 13.77 -9.72 -15.91
CA GLN A 622 12.57 -10.37 -16.43
C GLN A 622 12.24 -9.78 -17.80
N ILE A 623 12.09 -10.64 -18.79
CA ILE A 623 11.63 -10.28 -20.13
C ILE A 623 10.23 -10.86 -20.31
N TRP A 624 9.28 -9.99 -20.60
CA TRP A 624 7.85 -10.32 -20.63
C TRP A 624 7.34 -10.69 -22.04
N LYS A 625 8.15 -10.54 -23.07
CA LYS A 625 7.79 -11.01 -24.42
C LYS A 625 7.72 -12.53 -24.43
N GLU A 626 6.66 -13.08 -24.98
CA GLU A 626 6.43 -14.55 -25.12
C GLU A 626 6.31 -15.33 -23.80
N ALA A 627 5.99 -14.64 -22.70
CA ALA A 627 5.84 -15.28 -21.40
C ALA A 627 4.56 -16.14 -21.35
N THR A 628 4.67 -17.39 -20.84
CA THR A 628 3.52 -18.29 -20.62
C THR A 628 2.65 -17.82 -19.45
N LEU A 629 1.36 -18.16 -19.50
CA LEU A 629 0.41 -17.84 -18.44
C LEU A 629 0.77 -18.59 -17.15
N LYS A 630 0.84 -17.84 -16.04
CA LYS A 630 1.10 -18.43 -14.71
C LYS A 630 -0.20 -18.85 -14.04
N LYS A 631 -0.72 -20.01 -14.40
CA LYS A 631 -2.03 -20.54 -13.98
C LYS A 631 -2.27 -20.47 -12.46
N THR A 632 -1.26 -20.80 -11.65
CA THR A 632 -1.38 -20.74 -10.17
C THR A 632 -1.57 -19.30 -9.65
N LYS A 633 -0.91 -18.31 -10.26
CA LYS A 633 -1.10 -16.91 -9.88
C LYS A 633 -2.41 -16.34 -10.42
N GLN A 634 -2.85 -16.81 -11.58
CA GLN A 634 -4.17 -16.43 -12.10
C GLN A 634 -5.26 -16.89 -11.13
N ALA A 635 -5.21 -18.13 -10.65
CA ALA A 635 -6.17 -18.66 -9.68
C ALA A 635 -6.17 -17.87 -8.37
N THR A 636 -4.98 -17.70 -7.75
CA THR A 636 -4.88 -16.99 -6.46
C THR A 636 -5.15 -15.49 -6.53
N GLY A 637 -5.00 -14.88 -7.70
CA GLY A 637 -5.21 -13.45 -7.92
C GLY A 637 -6.61 -13.10 -8.46
N ALA A 638 -7.43 -14.06 -8.86
CA ALA A 638 -8.73 -13.81 -9.47
C ALA A 638 -9.65 -13.00 -8.56
N SER A 639 -9.93 -13.51 -7.37
CA SER A 639 -10.81 -12.84 -6.41
C SER A 639 -10.33 -11.42 -6.05
N PRO A 640 -9.08 -11.20 -5.56
CA PRO A 640 -8.66 -9.86 -5.19
C PRO A 640 -8.74 -8.87 -6.35
N ASN A 641 -8.40 -9.28 -7.56
CA ASN A 641 -8.37 -8.35 -8.68
C ASN A 641 -9.75 -8.04 -9.23
N ILE A 642 -10.69 -8.98 -9.21
CA ILE A 642 -12.08 -8.73 -9.59
C ILE A 642 -12.76 -7.81 -8.56
N VAL A 643 -12.57 -8.07 -7.24
CA VAL A 643 -13.11 -7.20 -6.18
C VAL A 643 -12.54 -5.78 -6.29
N HIS A 644 -11.22 -5.64 -6.50
CA HIS A 644 -10.59 -4.33 -6.72
C HIS A 644 -11.02 -3.65 -8.01
N SER A 645 -11.46 -4.42 -9.01
CA SER A 645 -12.02 -3.87 -10.25
C SER A 645 -13.39 -3.25 -10.00
N LEU A 646 -14.23 -3.88 -9.18
CA LEU A 646 -15.54 -3.33 -8.80
C LEU A 646 -15.40 -2.10 -7.90
N ASP A 647 -14.49 -2.15 -6.95
CA ASP A 647 -14.11 -1.01 -6.11
C ASP A 647 -13.65 0.19 -6.98
N ALA A 648 -12.85 -0.06 -8.02
CA ALA A 648 -12.42 0.98 -8.94
C ALA A 648 -13.58 1.57 -9.76
N VAL A 649 -14.54 0.75 -10.17
CA VAL A 649 -15.76 1.23 -10.85
C VAL A 649 -16.58 2.11 -9.92
N HIS A 650 -16.83 1.66 -8.67
CA HIS A 650 -17.56 2.43 -7.67
C HIS A 650 -16.89 3.79 -7.43
N LEU A 651 -15.56 3.81 -7.19
CA LEU A 651 -14.80 5.03 -7.03
C LEU A 651 -14.95 5.97 -8.24
N THR A 652 -14.83 5.41 -9.46
CA THR A 652 -14.95 6.20 -10.69
C THR A 652 -16.34 6.83 -10.81
N MET A 653 -17.41 6.10 -10.47
CA MET A 653 -18.78 6.62 -10.45
C MET A 653 -18.95 7.77 -9.47
N VAL A 654 -18.42 7.63 -8.25
CA VAL A 654 -18.48 8.68 -7.23
C VAL A 654 -17.76 9.94 -7.69
N VAL A 655 -16.53 9.82 -8.19
CA VAL A 655 -15.73 10.98 -8.60
C VAL A 655 -16.32 11.66 -9.84
N HIS A 656 -16.72 10.88 -10.83
CA HIS A 656 -17.25 11.41 -12.09
C HIS A 656 -18.48 12.28 -11.85
N ASP A 657 -19.44 11.78 -11.08
CA ASP A 657 -20.74 12.40 -10.94
C ASP A 657 -20.82 13.46 -9.82
N ALA A 658 -19.80 13.61 -8.98
CA ALA A 658 -19.73 14.69 -8.00
C ALA A 658 -19.59 16.04 -8.72
N ASP A 659 -20.26 17.09 -8.25
CA ASP A 659 -20.19 18.46 -8.78
C ASP A 659 -19.27 19.39 -7.95
N TYR A 660 -18.48 18.81 -7.04
CA TYR A 660 -17.51 19.45 -6.17
C TYR A 660 -16.14 18.77 -6.24
N GLU A 661 -15.12 19.38 -5.63
CA GLU A 661 -13.77 18.82 -5.56
C GLU A 661 -13.76 17.57 -4.69
N VAL A 662 -13.22 16.48 -5.26
CA VAL A 662 -13.13 15.16 -4.63
C VAL A 662 -11.68 14.71 -4.60
N THR A 663 -11.29 14.07 -3.51
CA THR A 663 -10.03 13.35 -3.38
C THR A 663 -10.28 11.91 -2.96
N VAL A 664 -9.41 10.98 -3.34
CA VAL A 664 -9.68 9.56 -3.15
C VAL A 664 -8.45 8.77 -2.71
N VAL A 665 -8.70 7.83 -1.81
CA VAL A 665 -7.70 6.82 -1.40
C VAL A 665 -8.34 5.44 -1.52
N HIS A 666 -8.50 4.95 -2.75
CA HIS A 666 -9.19 3.71 -3.08
C HIS A 666 -10.67 3.70 -2.63
N ASP A 667 -10.98 3.04 -1.51
CA ASP A 667 -12.31 2.93 -0.89
C ASP A 667 -12.60 4.04 0.13
N SER A 668 -11.72 5.03 0.21
CA SER A 668 -11.87 6.23 1.05
C SER A 668 -12.10 7.46 0.17
N PHE A 669 -13.17 8.19 0.43
CA PHE A 669 -13.64 9.32 -0.35
C PHE A 669 -13.53 10.59 0.47
N GLY A 670 -12.88 11.60 -0.08
CA GLY A 670 -12.64 12.87 0.61
C GLY A 670 -13.15 14.06 -0.17
N CYS A 671 -13.53 15.09 0.55
CA CYS A 671 -13.88 16.42 0.03
C CYS A 671 -13.77 17.47 1.16
N HIS A 672 -14.11 18.70 0.89
CA HIS A 672 -14.27 19.72 1.93
C HIS A 672 -15.36 19.32 2.95
N ALA A 673 -15.21 19.75 4.19
CA ALA A 673 -16.16 19.46 5.25
C ALA A 673 -17.59 19.90 4.92
N GLY A 674 -17.76 21.06 4.27
CA GLY A 674 -19.06 21.55 3.82
C GLY A 674 -19.77 20.67 2.79
N ASN A 675 -19.04 19.86 2.02
CA ASN A 675 -19.58 18.95 1.03
C ASN A 675 -19.73 17.52 1.55
N MET A 676 -19.25 17.23 2.77
CA MET A 676 -19.19 15.83 3.25
C MET A 676 -20.56 15.20 3.44
N GLY A 677 -21.60 15.96 3.80
CA GLY A 677 -22.97 15.44 3.86
C GLY A 677 -23.43 14.89 2.49
N HIS A 678 -23.20 15.65 1.42
CA HIS A 678 -23.49 15.21 0.05
C HIS A 678 -22.63 14.01 -0.36
N MET A 679 -21.32 14.02 -0.05
CA MET A 679 -20.42 12.92 -0.33
C MET A 679 -20.88 11.63 0.37
N PHE A 680 -21.28 11.73 1.63
CA PHE A 680 -21.74 10.60 2.43
C PHE A 680 -22.99 9.91 1.83
N GLU A 681 -23.94 10.69 1.32
CA GLU A 681 -25.09 10.17 0.59
C GLU A 681 -24.69 9.63 -0.79
N HIS A 682 -23.90 10.39 -1.53
CA HIS A 682 -23.50 10.10 -2.89
C HIS A 682 -22.76 8.76 -3.01
N VAL A 683 -21.80 8.48 -2.13
CA VAL A 683 -21.03 7.24 -2.11
C VAL A 683 -21.97 6.03 -1.95
N ARG A 684 -22.96 6.09 -1.06
CA ARG A 684 -23.93 5.01 -0.82
C ARG A 684 -24.86 4.81 -2.02
N HIS A 685 -25.35 5.90 -2.62
CA HIS A 685 -26.18 5.83 -3.83
C HIS A 685 -25.44 5.20 -4.99
N LYS A 686 -24.18 5.57 -5.23
CA LYS A 686 -23.35 4.99 -6.30
C LYS A 686 -23.01 3.52 -6.05
N PHE A 687 -22.89 3.11 -4.80
CA PHE A 687 -22.74 1.69 -4.45
C PHE A 687 -23.99 0.88 -4.82
N VAL A 688 -25.18 1.39 -4.50
CA VAL A 688 -26.46 0.75 -4.86
C VAL A 688 -26.63 0.71 -6.36
N GLU A 689 -26.42 1.84 -7.06
CA GLU A 689 -26.50 1.94 -8.52
C GLU A 689 -25.61 0.90 -9.22
N LEU A 690 -24.37 0.72 -8.75
CA LEU A 690 -23.47 -0.30 -9.28
C LEU A 690 -24.07 -1.71 -9.16
N TYR A 691 -24.68 -2.06 -8.01
CA TYR A 691 -25.21 -3.39 -7.78
C TYR A 691 -26.59 -3.64 -8.41
N ASP A 692 -27.35 -2.60 -8.70
CA ASP A 692 -28.59 -2.69 -9.48
C ASP A 692 -28.32 -3.06 -10.95
N MET A 693 -27.13 -2.72 -11.47
CA MET A 693 -26.68 -3.13 -12.81
C MET A 693 -26.21 -4.60 -12.89
N ASP A 694 -26.25 -5.36 -11.80
CA ASP A 694 -25.74 -6.73 -11.69
C ASP A 694 -24.31 -6.92 -12.28
N PRO A 695 -23.29 -6.28 -11.68
CA PRO A 695 -21.94 -6.30 -12.21
C PRO A 695 -21.33 -7.70 -12.25
N LEU A 696 -21.78 -8.60 -11.38
CA LEU A 696 -21.31 -9.98 -11.39
C LEU A 696 -21.74 -10.70 -12.67
N ASN A 697 -23.00 -10.59 -13.08
CA ASN A 697 -23.47 -11.21 -14.31
C ASN A 697 -22.83 -10.56 -15.54
N HIS A 698 -22.62 -9.23 -15.53
CA HIS A 698 -21.88 -8.52 -16.57
C HIS A 698 -20.46 -9.09 -16.77
N ILE A 699 -19.72 -9.34 -15.69
CA ILE A 699 -18.38 -9.92 -15.72
C ILE A 699 -18.41 -11.36 -16.24
N MET A 700 -19.29 -12.20 -15.68
CA MET A 700 -19.31 -13.64 -15.93
C MET A 700 -19.82 -13.98 -17.35
N SER A 701 -20.78 -13.21 -17.88
CA SER A 701 -21.32 -13.41 -19.22
C SER A 701 -20.27 -13.15 -20.34
N GLN A 702 -19.36 -12.21 -20.14
CA GLN A 702 -18.28 -11.92 -21.11
C GLN A 702 -17.26 -13.07 -21.26
N MET A 703 -17.24 -14.01 -20.30
CA MET A 703 -16.35 -15.18 -20.30
C MET A 703 -17.10 -16.51 -20.43
N ASP A 704 -18.37 -16.48 -20.83
CA ASP A 704 -19.26 -17.67 -20.90
C ASP A 704 -19.32 -18.45 -19.58
N ALA A 705 -19.26 -17.74 -18.44
CA ALA A 705 -19.14 -18.31 -17.11
C ALA A 705 -20.36 -18.05 -16.20
N SER A 706 -21.48 -17.54 -16.75
CA SER A 706 -22.71 -17.24 -15.98
C SER A 706 -23.24 -18.48 -15.24
N HIS A 707 -23.01 -19.69 -15.77
CA HIS A 707 -23.39 -20.96 -15.13
C HIS A 707 -22.64 -21.25 -13.82
N LEU A 708 -21.54 -20.55 -13.54
CA LEU A 708 -20.79 -20.69 -12.29
C LEU A 708 -21.35 -19.83 -11.16
N ILE A 709 -22.24 -18.87 -11.46
CA ILE A 709 -22.80 -17.96 -10.46
C ILE A 709 -23.64 -18.78 -9.46
N PRO A 710 -23.30 -18.80 -8.16
CA PRO A 710 -24.08 -19.52 -7.17
C PRO A 710 -25.41 -18.82 -6.90
N THR A 711 -26.34 -19.55 -6.30
CA THR A 711 -27.61 -18.96 -5.84
C THR A 711 -27.30 -17.82 -4.86
N LYS A 712 -27.81 -16.63 -5.18
CA LYS A 712 -27.71 -15.43 -4.33
C LYS A 712 -28.72 -15.53 -3.18
N GLY A 713 -28.45 -14.83 -2.08
CA GLY A 713 -29.38 -14.60 -0.97
C GLY A 713 -30.44 -13.52 -1.31
N ASN A 714 -31.06 -12.98 -0.26
CA ASN A 714 -32.20 -12.06 -0.39
C ASN A 714 -31.86 -10.62 0.09
N LEU A 715 -30.60 -10.29 0.33
CA LEU A 715 -30.21 -8.93 0.73
C LEU A 715 -30.72 -7.92 -0.30
N ASP A 716 -31.51 -6.97 0.18
CA ASP A 716 -31.82 -5.76 -0.58
C ASP A 716 -30.66 -4.78 -0.43
N VAL A 717 -29.87 -4.61 -1.50
CA VAL A 717 -28.68 -3.74 -1.47
C VAL A 717 -29.08 -2.27 -1.28
N SER A 718 -30.34 -1.87 -1.59
CA SER A 718 -30.82 -0.50 -1.37
C SER A 718 -30.82 -0.06 0.09
N GLU A 719 -30.82 -1.02 1.05
CA GLU A 719 -30.68 -0.73 2.48
C GLU A 719 -29.35 -0.02 2.83
N VAL A 720 -28.35 -0.11 1.98
CA VAL A 720 -27.07 0.62 2.13
C VAL A 720 -27.28 2.14 2.22
N ILE A 721 -28.29 2.68 1.50
CA ILE A 721 -28.61 4.12 1.53
C ILE A 721 -28.96 4.58 2.95
N LYS A 722 -29.60 3.71 3.74
CA LYS A 722 -30.03 4.00 5.12
C LYS A 722 -28.94 3.68 6.15
N SER A 723 -27.81 3.09 5.76
CA SER A 723 -26.76 2.69 6.68
C SER A 723 -25.78 3.82 6.95
N ASP A 724 -25.69 4.25 8.20
CA ASP A 724 -24.75 5.30 8.64
C ASP A 724 -23.29 4.85 8.66
N TYR A 725 -23.05 3.54 8.64
CA TYR A 725 -21.70 2.99 8.84
C TYR A 725 -21.16 2.23 7.63
N ALA A 726 -21.85 2.23 6.48
CA ALA A 726 -21.35 1.58 5.26
C ALA A 726 -20.06 2.26 4.79
N PHE A 727 -20.04 3.59 4.82
CA PHE A 727 -18.92 4.46 4.50
C PHE A 727 -18.88 5.58 5.55
N ALA A 728 -18.05 5.46 6.62
CA ALA A 728 -18.11 6.40 7.75
C ALA A 728 -16.74 6.67 8.42
#